data_ee05683bc658918b7a2a41717a39ce1f
#
_entry.id   ee05683bc658918b7a2a41717a39ce1f
#
_cell.length_a   1.000
_cell.length_b   1.000
_cell.length_c   1.000
_cell.angle_alpha   90.00
_cell.angle_beta   90.00
_cell.angle_gamma   90.00
#
_symmetry.space_group_name_H-M   'P 1'
#
loop_
_entity.id
_entity.type
_entity.pdbx_description
1 polymer ?
#
loop_
_entity_poly.entity_id
_entity_poly.type
_entity_poly.pdbx_seq_one_letter_code
_entity_poly.pdbx_strand_id
1 'polypeptide(L)'
;VIRVLEIGDYAAPDAGRMLVGLGAEVTIVEPPEGVAARRTDPVGFAHRAAGKSSALPEDALALAPQCDVILDGTWGGPLARVAADLAEAAGDGAVHVVLAPYGDAGPAAGWAATDLTVAAAGGMLALIGRPDRPPLRPYGDQADQLAGLNAAIATLVAARAGGGQRVVVSGQASVAASLEFGAITYIHTGRVPERTGSTHPMAPHTLFTTADGLIAGGLGGSPRMWDATLAWLVDNGTAGDLADERWQDPAYRVRHRQEVFDLLAGIVGEMKRDQLFHEGQARRLPWAAVLRPEELAGNAQLVDRGFFVDVMTPEGPARDAGFAARVGGAAPPARLRVPEPCEHTVPAAAEPRARNAAATPRRRGALEGIRVLDLTWVLAGPYATKTLADHGAEVIKIESRHRPDPTRFSPGFHLSRSDETDPDTSGYFNNVNRNKKSITVNLRTQEGRDLALRLAAHCDVVVENFAAGVLDRLELGYDRLRRVREDIIVVSMSGMGHTGPWRDYVSYADAVSALSGWTALTGEPGEQPVGVVYGLADIIAGHHAALAALAALAVRDRTGAGQHVDMSQLETAAAHLGDAILRADRGETVEPLGNRHPRMAPHGVFPCLGDGNWVAIAARTDEEYARLAAVAGLPYDPRWTTLTGRKANESALEDHIAAWTRSRPAEAVAEILQGNGVPAYPVRDGRTLVEHDAALRAWEFYVPLAHPAAGTFLHEGLPARLTRTPGSVRTPAPRLGEHTAELLTDLLDLDETEQAALRANGVLE
;
A
#
# COMPACT_ATOMS: atom_id res chain seq x y z
N VAL A 1 13.08 -19.67 11.47
CA VAL A 1 12.82 -18.28 11.89
C VAL A 1 13.89 -17.39 11.28
N ILE A 2 13.51 -16.27 10.68
CA ILE A 2 14.44 -15.24 10.17
C ILE A 2 14.84 -14.34 11.36
N ARG A 3 16.13 -14.10 11.51
CA ARG A 3 16.68 -13.20 12.54
C ARG A 3 17.10 -11.88 11.92
N VAL A 4 16.60 -10.78 12.48
CA VAL A 4 16.76 -9.43 11.95
C VAL A 4 17.39 -8.53 13.03
N LEU A 5 18.43 -7.81 12.69
CA LEU A 5 18.88 -6.64 13.45
C LEU A 5 18.30 -5.39 12.77
N GLU A 6 17.52 -4.63 13.52
CA GLU A 6 16.88 -3.39 13.08
C GLU A 6 17.60 -2.20 13.70
N ILE A 7 18.04 -1.25 12.87
CA ILE A 7 18.74 -0.05 13.33
C ILE A 7 18.26 1.20 12.58
N GLY A 8 18.06 2.29 13.31
CA GLY A 8 17.61 3.57 12.75
C GLY A 8 16.11 3.78 12.81
N ASP A 9 15.68 5.00 12.50
CA ASP A 9 14.31 5.47 12.71
C ASP A 9 13.49 5.55 11.39
N TYR A 10 14.16 5.62 10.23
CA TYR A 10 13.46 5.78 8.96
C TYR A 10 12.90 4.44 8.44
N ALA A 11 11.59 4.28 8.43
CA ALA A 11 10.82 3.16 7.87
C ALA A 11 11.27 1.73 8.32
N ALA A 12 12.45 1.57 8.96
CA ALA A 12 12.91 0.28 9.48
C ALA A 12 12.01 -0.26 10.59
N PRO A 13 11.52 0.58 11.54
CA PRO A 13 10.60 0.10 12.57
C PRO A 13 9.30 -0.47 12.02
N ASP A 14 8.76 0.08 10.93
CA ASP A 14 7.55 -0.41 10.27
C ASP A 14 7.80 -1.74 9.55
N ALA A 15 8.91 -1.86 8.82
CA ALA A 15 9.34 -3.13 8.22
C ALA A 15 9.54 -4.22 9.26
N GLY A 16 10.23 -3.90 10.37
CA GLY A 16 10.45 -4.82 11.48
C GLY A 16 9.15 -5.28 12.14
N ARG A 17 8.16 -4.39 12.32
CA ARG A 17 6.83 -4.76 12.82
C ARG A 17 6.14 -5.77 11.90
N MET A 18 6.17 -5.54 10.58
CA MET A 18 5.58 -6.47 9.61
C MET A 18 6.26 -7.84 9.65
N LEU A 19 7.60 -7.86 9.78
CA LEU A 19 8.36 -9.10 9.89
C LEU A 19 8.07 -9.86 11.19
N VAL A 20 7.90 -9.16 12.34
CA VAL A 20 7.42 -9.76 13.60
C VAL A 20 6.08 -10.45 13.40
N GLY A 21 5.14 -9.80 12.70
CA GLY A 21 3.83 -10.37 12.36
C GLY A 21 3.89 -11.66 11.54
N LEU A 22 4.98 -11.88 10.82
CA LEU A 22 5.26 -13.09 10.05
C LEU A 22 6.13 -14.09 10.80
N GLY A 23 6.43 -13.85 12.08
CA GLY A 23 7.19 -14.74 12.95
C GLY A 23 8.70 -14.61 12.86
N ALA A 24 9.23 -13.48 12.38
CA ALA A 24 10.65 -13.15 12.47
C ALA A 24 11.06 -12.75 13.90
N GLU A 25 12.29 -13.06 14.29
CA GLU A 25 12.93 -12.55 15.49
C GLU A 25 13.63 -11.23 15.16
N VAL A 26 13.09 -10.11 15.64
CA VAL A 26 13.62 -8.76 15.36
C VAL A 26 14.21 -8.18 16.62
N THR A 27 15.47 -7.73 16.55
CA THR A 27 16.18 -7.07 17.64
C THR A 27 16.49 -5.62 17.24
N ILE A 28 15.99 -4.67 18.02
CA ILE A 28 16.29 -3.23 17.85
C ILE A 28 17.70 -2.98 18.38
N VAL A 29 18.52 -2.31 17.59
CA VAL A 29 19.85 -1.86 18.01
C VAL A 29 19.75 -0.40 18.44
N GLU A 30 20.01 -0.15 19.73
CA GLU A 30 19.83 1.17 20.30
C GLU A 30 20.91 1.49 21.36
N PRO A 31 21.20 2.80 21.61
CA PRO A 31 22.13 3.20 22.65
C PRO A 31 21.59 2.91 24.06
N PRO A 32 22.41 2.97 25.09
CA PRO A 32 22.00 2.66 26.47
C PRO A 32 20.80 3.43 26.99
N GLU A 33 20.64 4.68 26.56
CA GLU A 33 19.48 5.52 26.87
C GLU A 33 18.22 5.23 26.04
N GLY A 34 18.30 4.27 25.12
CA GLY A 34 17.29 3.95 24.14
C GLY A 34 17.17 4.97 22.99
N VAL A 35 16.48 4.62 21.92
CA VAL A 35 16.17 5.55 20.83
C VAL A 35 15.28 6.70 21.31
N ALA A 36 15.41 7.85 20.68
CA ALA A 36 14.68 9.06 21.06
C ALA A 36 13.14 8.86 21.10
N ALA A 37 12.61 8.04 20.20
CA ALA A 37 11.17 7.74 20.08
C ALA A 37 10.58 7.18 21.39
N ARG A 38 11.35 6.45 22.21
CA ARG A 38 10.88 5.95 23.52
C ARG A 38 10.37 7.07 24.44
N ARG A 39 11.00 8.26 24.34
CA ARG A 39 10.68 9.41 25.18
C ARG A 39 9.81 10.44 24.48
N THR A 40 10.01 10.64 23.17
CA THR A 40 9.31 11.68 22.42
C THR A 40 7.99 11.19 21.84
N ASP A 41 7.82 9.89 21.66
CA ASP A 41 6.64 9.22 21.11
C ASP A 41 6.43 7.83 21.71
N PRO A 42 6.18 7.71 23.01
CA PRO A 42 6.14 6.41 23.69
C PRO A 42 5.03 5.49 23.12
N VAL A 43 3.90 6.05 22.69
CA VAL A 43 2.80 5.26 22.10
C VAL A 43 3.17 4.76 20.70
N GLY A 44 3.67 5.64 19.83
CA GLY A 44 4.15 5.24 18.50
C GLY A 44 5.35 4.28 18.57
N PHE A 45 6.23 4.45 19.55
CA PHE A 45 7.29 3.49 19.80
C PHE A 45 6.72 2.13 20.23
N ALA A 46 5.78 2.10 21.18
CA ALA A 46 5.16 0.86 21.65
C ALA A 46 4.47 0.11 20.49
N HIS A 47 3.74 0.83 19.63
CA HIS A 47 3.15 0.26 18.43
C HIS A 47 4.19 -0.44 17.53
N ARG A 48 5.29 0.24 17.21
CA ARG A 48 6.31 -0.27 16.28
C ARG A 48 7.24 -1.30 16.92
N ALA A 49 7.50 -1.22 18.23
CA ALA A 49 8.47 -2.06 18.93
C ALA A 49 7.86 -3.33 19.57
N ALA A 50 6.54 -3.43 19.67
CA ALA A 50 5.88 -4.58 20.29
C ALA A 50 6.27 -5.90 19.60
N GLY A 51 6.70 -6.88 20.42
CA GLY A 51 7.16 -8.20 19.97
C GLY A 51 8.59 -8.26 19.49
N LYS A 52 9.34 -7.16 19.55
CA LYS A 52 10.78 -7.11 19.27
C LYS A 52 11.59 -7.29 20.56
N SER A 53 12.89 -7.49 20.38
CA SER A 53 13.92 -7.44 21.44
C SER A 53 14.74 -6.16 21.29
N SER A 54 15.60 -5.84 22.27
CA SER A 54 16.47 -4.67 22.24
C SER A 54 17.88 -5.05 22.68
N ALA A 55 18.92 -4.52 22.01
CA ALA A 55 20.32 -4.79 22.29
C ALA A 55 21.19 -3.52 22.13
N LEU A 56 22.27 -3.45 22.88
CA LEU A 56 23.35 -2.47 22.70
C LEU A 56 24.07 -2.69 21.36
N PRO A 57 24.70 -1.66 20.76
CA PRO A 57 25.52 -1.81 19.56
C PRO A 57 26.59 -2.90 19.65
N GLU A 58 27.30 -2.99 20.77
CA GLU A 58 28.35 -4.01 21.04
C GLU A 58 27.76 -5.43 21.12
N ASP A 59 26.61 -5.59 21.77
CA ASP A 59 25.88 -6.87 21.81
C ASP A 59 25.36 -7.27 20.45
N ALA A 60 24.82 -6.30 19.70
CA ALA A 60 24.32 -6.51 18.33
C ALA A 60 25.45 -6.93 17.37
N LEU A 61 26.67 -6.38 17.52
CA LEU A 61 27.84 -6.82 16.77
C LEU A 61 28.19 -8.29 17.03
N ALA A 62 28.04 -8.76 18.27
CA ALA A 62 28.21 -10.18 18.60
C ALA A 62 27.09 -11.07 18.05
N LEU A 63 25.88 -10.54 17.90
CA LEU A 63 24.74 -11.24 17.29
C LEU A 63 24.79 -11.28 15.76
N ALA A 64 25.39 -10.28 15.12
CA ALA A 64 25.36 -10.08 13.67
C ALA A 64 25.76 -11.33 12.86
N PRO A 65 26.78 -12.14 13.23
CA PRO A 65 27.10 -13.39 12.50
C PRO A 65 25.98 -14.42 12.46
N GLN A 66 24.98 -14.33 13.34
CA GLN A 66 23.86 -15.24 13.44
C GLN A 66 22.58 -14.70 12.79
N CYS A 67 22.58 -13.42 12.41
CA CYS A 67 21.42 -12.76 11.84
C CYS A 67 21.35 -12.97 10.32
N ASP A 68 20.16 -13.16 9.81
CA ASP A 68 19.90 -13.34 8.38
C ASP A 68 19.79 -11.99 7.66
N VAL A 69 19.40 -10.94 8.39
CA VAL A 69 19.09 -9.62 7.84
C VAL A 69 19.60 -8.50 8.76
N ILE A 70 20.20 -7.48 8.17
CA ILE A 70 20.42 -6.16 8.77
C ILE A 70 19.44 -5.19 8.10
N LEU A 71 18.53 -4.62 8.88
CA LEU A 71 17.53 -3.67 8.40
C LEU A 71 17.96 -2.26 8.83
N ASP A 72 18.48 -1.49 7.89
CA ASP A 72 19.16 -0.22 8.09
C ASP A 72 18.30 0.96 7.67
N GLY A 73 17.70 1.64 8.64
CA GLY A 73 16.97 2.92 8.49
C GLY A 73 17.75 4.13 9.00
N THR A 74 19.09 4.06 9.11
CA THR A 74 19.88 5.12 9.70
C THR A 74 20.06 6.35 8.81
N TRP A 75 20.03 6.15 7.50
CA TRP A 75 20.16 7.16 6.43
C TRP A 75 21.06 8.37 6.81
N GLY A 76 22.35 8.09 7.06
CA GLY A 76 23.33 9.14 7.37
C GLY A 76 23.22 9.73 8.78
N GLY A 77 22.36 9.19 9.64
CA GLY A 77 22.22 9.58 11.03
C GLY A 77 23.40 9.08 11.89
N PRO A 78 23.37 9.37 13.21
CA PRO A 78 24.49 9.07 14.13
C PRO A 78 24.79 7.57 14.23
N LEU A 79 23.84 6.69 13.94
CA LEU A 79 24.02 5.24 13.97
C LEU A 79 24.48 4.62 12.62
N ALA A 80 24.70 5.42 11.58
CA ALA A 80 25.08 4.92 10.24
C ALA A 80 26.41 4.13 10.27
N ARG A 81 27.36 4.51 11.13
CA ARG A 81 28.60 3.77 11.31
C ARG A 81 28.34 2.40 11.94
N VAL A 82 27.47 2.34 12.95
CA VAL A 82 27.09 1.09 13.61
C VAL A 82 26.39 0.16 12.61
N ALA A 83 25.50 0.68 11.76
CA ALA A 83 24.84 -0.12 10.71
C ALA A 83 25.86 -0.74 9.73
N ALA A 84 26.88 0.01 9.32
CA ALA A 84 27.96 -0.49 8.47
C ALA A 84 28.78 -1.60 9.16
N ASP A 85 29.14 -1.39 10.42
CA ASP A 85 29.89 -2.37 11.20
C ASP A 85 29.08 -3.66 11.44
N LEU A 86 27.76 -3.55 11.66
CA LEU A 86 26.83 -4.70 11.74
C LEU A 86 26.76 -5.48 10.41
N ALA A 87 26.67 -4.78 9.29
CA ALA A 87 26.65 -5.41 7.97
C ALA A 87 27.96 -6.16 7.67
N GLU A 88 29.11 -5.57 8.02
CA GLU A 88 30.41 -6.21 7.92
C GLU A 88 30.51 -7.44 8.83
N ALA A 89 30.11 -7.34 10.09
CA ALA A 89 30.13 -8.44 11.06
C ALA A 89 29.19 -9.58 10.67
N ALA A 90 28.04 -9.27 10.08
CA ALA A 90 27.10 -10.27 9.56
C ALA A 90 27.67 -11.04 8.35
N GLY A 91 28.59 -10.42 7.59
CA GLY A 91 29.32 -11.02 6.47
C GLY A 91 28.47 -11.28 5.23
N ASP A 92 29.08 -11.85 4.20
CA ASP A 92 28.49 -12.07 2.85
C ASP A 92 27.25 -12.98 2.82
N GLY A 93 26.92 -13.61 3.92
CA GLY A 93 25.74 -14.48 4.02
C GLY A 93 24.45 -13.76 4.44
N ALA A 94 24.52 -12.54 4.93
CA ALA A 94 23.36 -11.78 5.39
C ALA A 94 22.84 -10.84 4.32
N VAL A 95 21.54 -10.55 4.36
CA VAL A 95 20.92 -9.50 3.54
C VAL A 95 21.04 -8.17 4.26
N HIS A 96 21.64 -7.18 3.62
CA HIS A 96 21.68 -5.80 4.12
C HIS A 96 20.64 -4.96 3.39
N VAL A 97 19.56 -4.62 4.07
CA VAL A 97 18.45 -3.80 3.54
C VAL A 97 18.63 -2.37 4.01
N VAL A 98 18.92 -1.47 3.09
CA VAL A 98 19.10 -0.03 3.32
C VAL A 98 17.84 0.71 2.90
N LEU A 99 17.23 1.45 3.80
CA LEU A 99 16.09 2.31 3.51
C LEU A 99 16.57 3.74 3.24
N ALA A 100 16.29 4.22 2.05
CA ALA A 100 16.75 5.50 1.53
C ALA A 100 15.55 6.38 1.14
N PRO A 101 15.32 7.53 1.77
CA PRO A 101 14.15 8.37 1.47
C PRO A 101 13.96 8.68 -0.01
N TYR A 102 15.04 9.06 -0.70
CA TYR A 102 15.05 9.46 -2.11
C TYR A 102 15.95 8.58 -3.00
N GLY A 103 16.28 7.37 -2.51
CA GLY A 103 17.28 6.50 -3.14
C GLY A 103 18.71 6.82 -2.73
N ASP A 104 19.65 5.93 -3.08
CA ASP A 104 21.06 6.02 -2.69
C ASP A 104 21.96 6.67 -3.76
N ALA A 105 21.37 7.18 -4.83
CA ALA A 105 22.04 7.85 -5.92
C ALA A 105 21.24 9.06 -6.43
N GLY A 106 21.92 9.97 -7.12
CA GLY A 106 21.31 11.18 -7.66
C GLY A 106 21.37 12.40 -6.72
N PRO A 107 20.80 13.54 -7.14
CA PRO A 107 20.99 14.81 -6.45
C PRO A 107 20.34 14.88 -5.07
N ALA A 108 19.31 14.11 -4.81
CA ALA A 108 18.59 14.08 -3.53
C ALA A 108 19.08 12.96 -2.58
N ALA A 109 20.09 12.17 -2.96
CA ALA A 109 20.53 11.01 -2.17
C ALA A 109 21.00 11.35 -0.73
N GLY A 110 21.44 12.56 -0.47
CA GLY A 110 21.86 13.02 0.86
C GLY A 110 20.85 13.97 1.53
N TRP A 111 19.67 14.17 0.97
CA TRP A 111 18.69 15.12 1.47
C TRP A 111 18.03 14.64 2.76
N ALA A 112 17.81 15.60 3.67
CA ALA A 112 17.06 15.35 4.88
C ALA A 112 15.58 15.07 4.56
N ALA A 113 14.96 14.14 5.27
CA ALA A 113 13.63 13.67 4.99
C ALA A 113 12.73 13.59 6.23
N THR A 114 11.44 13.65 5.97
CA THR A 114 10.34 13.25 6.87
C THR A 114 9.29 12.55 6.01
N ASP A 115 8.36 11.83 6.63
CA ASP A 115 7.21 11.23 5.93
C ASP A 115 6.53 12.22 4.96
N LEU A 116 6.25 13.45 5.44
CA LEU A 116 5.63 14.50 4.62
C LEU A 116 6.44 14.81 3.35
N THR A 117 7.77 14.96 3.47
CA THR A 117 8.60 15.33 2.32
C THR A 117 8.79 14.18 1.35
N VAL A 118 8.77 12.93 1.82
CA VAL A 118 8.78 11.73 0.98
C VAL A 118 7.42 11.55 0.28
N ALA A 119 6.31 11.78 0.99
CA ALA A 119 4.97 11.78 0.40
C ALA A 119 4.81 12.84 -0.71
N ALA A 120 5.38 14.05 -0.49
CA ALA A 120 5.44 15.11 -1.50
C ALA A 120 6.26 14.70 -2.73
N ALA A 121 7.46 14.15 -2.49
CA ALA A 121 8.38 13.71 -3.51
C ALA A 121 7.82 12.58 -4.38
N GLY A 122 7.11 11.65 -3.76
CA GLY A 122 6.46 10.51 -4.43
C GLY A 122 5.14 10.84 -5.11
N GLY A 123 4.59 12.06 -4.95
CA GLY A 123 3.36 12.52 -5.61
C GLY A 123 2.05 12.25 -4.88
N MET A 124 2.08 11.64 -3.71
CA MET A 124 0.88 11.29 -2.94
C MET A 124 0.04 12.51 -2.58
N LEU A 125 0.69 13.60 -2.15
CA LEU A 125 -0.01 14.81 -1.70
C LEU A 125 -0.80 15.48 -2.83
N ALA A 126 -0.33 15.37 -4.08
CA ALA A 126 -1.01 15.97 -5.23
C ALA A 126 -2.38 15.35 -5.55
N LEU A 127 -2.71 14.21 -4.95
CA LEU A 127 -3.97 13.49 -5.17
C LEU A 127 -4.98 13.69 -4.03
N ILE A 128 -4.57 14.24 -2.89
CA ILE A 128 -5.38 14.30 -1.67
C ILE A 128 -5.66 15.74 -1.27
N GLY A 129 -6.89 16.02 -0.85
CA GLY A 129 -7.32 17.33 -0.39
C GLY A 129 -8.27 18.05 -1.34
N ARG A 130 -8.73 19.22 -0.94
CA ARG A 130 -9.61 20.08 -1.74
C ARG A 130 -8.81 20.88 -2.77
N PRO A 131 -9.35 21.16 -3.96
CA PRO A 131 -8.62 21.89 -5.02
C PRO A 131 -8.24 23.33 -4.59
N ASP A 132 -9.05 23.99 -3.78
CA ASP A 132 -8.88 25.36 -3.30
C ASP A 132 -8.00 25.49 -2.04
N ARG A 133 -7.46 24.39 -1.53
CA ARG A 133 -6.62 24.30 -0.32
C ARG A 133 -5.23 23.72 -0.64
N PRO A 134 -4.26 23.82 0.29
CA PRO A 134 -3.01 23.09 0.15
C PRO A 134 -3.23 21.57 -0.04
N PRO A 135 -2.37 20.89 -0.80
CA PRO A 135 -2.32 19.42 -0.80
C PRO A 135 -2.23 18.85 0.60
N LEU A 136 -2.89 17.72 0.85
CA LEU A 136 -3.03 17.15 2.18
C LEU A 136 -2.34 15.79 2.28
N ARG A 137 -1.69 15.50 3.40
CA ARG A 137 -1.17 14.17 3.68
C ARG A 137 -2.26 13.25 4.23
N PRO A 138 -2.24 11.94 3.92
CA PRO A 138 -3.05 10.98 4.64
C PRO A 138 -2.54 10.82 6.08
N TYR A 139 -3.41 10.38 6.99
CA TYR A 139 -3.02 10.09 8.37
C TYR A 139 -2.10 8.85 8.45
N GLY A 140 -1.17 8.82 9.42
CA GLY A 140 -0.46 7.62 9.84
C GLY A 140 0.90 7.38 9.19
N ASP A 141 1.61 8.42 8.76
CA ASP A 141 2.98 8.33 8.20
C ASP A 141 3.08 7.31 7.05
N GLN A 142 2.20 7.46 6.05
CA GLN A 142 2.01 6.47 4.98
C GLN A 142 3.22 6.29 4.07
N ALA A 143 4.04 7.31 3.87
CA ALA A 143 5.24 7.19 3.05
C ALA A 143 6.29 6.28 3.72
N ASP A 144 6.47 6.42 5.03
CA ASP A 144 7.39 5.57 5.81
C ASP A 144 6.86 4.13 5.88
N GLN A 145 5.55 3.94 6.10
CA GLN A 145 4.92 2.61 6.10
C GLN A 145 5.01 1.91 4.74
N LEU A 146 4.83 2.63 3.62
CA LEU A 146 5.01 2.07 2.28
C LEU A 146 6.46 1.67 2.00
N ALA A 147 7.42 2.48 2.44
CA ALA A 147 8.84 2.11 2.35
C ALA A 147 9.14 0.88 3.21
N GLY A 148 8.62 0.82 4.44
CA GLY A 148 8.73 -0.33 5.34
C GLY A 148 8.12 -1.61 4.75
N LEU A 149 6.95 -1.52 4.13
CA LEU A 149 6.27 -2.65 3.48
C LEU A 149 7.08 -3.18 2.29
N ASN A 150 7.61 -2.29 1.45
CA ASN A 150 8.50 -2.68 0.34
C ASN A 150 9.83 -3.27 0.86
N ALA A 151 10.34 -2.79 2.00
CA ALA A 151 11.53 -3.36 2.63
C ALA A 151 11.26 -4.78 3.17
N ALA A 152 10.11 -5.02 3.80
CA ALA A 152 9.72 -6.35 4.24
C ALA A 152 9.58 -7.34 3.08
N ILE A 153 8.95 -6.92 1.96
CA ILE A 153 8.87 -7.71 0.72
C ILE A 153 10.26 -8.02 0.19
N ALA A 154 11.10 -7.00 0.02
CA ALA A 154 12.45 -7.15 -0.51
C ALA A 154 13.34 -8.03 0.40
N THR A 155 13.14 -7.96 1.70
CA THR A 155 13.78 -8.84 2.69
C THR A 155 13.46 -10.31 2.42
N LEU A 156 12.17 -10.67 2.28
CA LEU A 156 11.78 -12.06 2.03
C LEU A 156 12.21 -12.54 0.64
N VAL A 157 12.12 -11.67 -0.37
CA VAL A 157 12.63 -11.95 -1.72
C VAL A 157 14.12 -12.24 -1.70
N ALA A 158 14.92 -11.40 -1.03
CA ALA A 158 16.36 -11.56 -0.94
C ALA A 158 16.76 -12.79 -0.13
N ALA A 159 16.12 -13.02 1.01
CA ALA A 159 16.38 -14.18 1.87
C ALA A 159 16.07 -15.50 1.14
N ARG A 160 14.98 -15.55 0.34
CA ARG A 160 14.65 -16.72 -0.48
C ARG A 160 15.69 -17.02 -1.55
N ALA A 161 16.32 -16.00 -2.11
CA ALA A 161 17.35 -16.21 -3.12
C ALA A 161 18.58 -16.97 -2.60
N GLY A 162 18.77 -16.99 -1.28
CA GLY A 162 19.94 -17.55 -0.59
C GLY A 162 21.21 -16.73 -0.81
N GLY A 163 22.12 -16.78 0.17
CA GLY A 163 23.30 -15.94 0.21
C GLY A 163 22.96 -14.46 0.44
N GLY A 164 23.90 -13.72 1.01
CA GLY A 164 23.69 -12.30 1.30
C GLY A 164 23.75 -11.41 0.07
N GLN A 165 23.07 -10.29 0.16
CA GLN A 165 23.11 -9.23 -0.83
C GLN A 165 22.73 -7.89 -0.21
N ARG A 166 23.17 -6.82 -0.83
CA ARG A 166 22.67 -5.48 -0.51
C ARG A 166 21.36 -5.24 -1.25
N VAL A 167 20.40 -4.70 -0.52
CA VAL A 167 19.11 -4.25 -1.02
C VAL A 167 18.97 -2.78 -0.69
N VAL A 168 18.55 -1.94 -1.61
CA VAL A 168 18.21 -0.54 -1.34
C VAL A 168 16.73 -0.34 -1.65
N VAL A 169 16.00 0.26 -0.72
CA VAL A 169 14.58 0.61 -0.88
C VAL A 169 14.45 2.11 -0.89
N SER A 170 13.88 2.67 -1.96
CA SER A 170 13.58 4.09 -2.06
C SER A 170 12.18 4.39 -1.53
N GLY A 171 12.10 5.29 -0.53
CA GLY A 171 10.82 5.77 -0.01
C GLY A 171 10.02 6.51 -1.08
N GLN A 172 10.65 7.43 -1.80
CA GLN A 172 10.00 8.14 -2.91
C GLN A 172 9.45 7.20 -3.98
N ALA A 173 10.24 6.20 -4.39
CA ALA A 173 9.79 5.21 -5.37
C ALA A 173 8.66 4.33 -4.82
N SER A 174 8.68 4.01 -3.51
CA SER A 174 7.60 3.28 -2.82
C SER A 174 6.28 4.04 -2.87
N VAL A 175 6.32 5.34 -2.64
CA VAL A 175 5.14 6.22 -2.78
C VAL A 175 4.72 6.34 -4.24
N ALA A 176 5.66 6.63 -5.16
CA ALA A 176 5.35 6.80 -6.60
C ALA A 176 4.73 5.54 -7.22
N ALA A 177 5.15 4.35 -6.78
CA ALA A 177 4.55 3.07 -7.20
C ALA A 177 3.14 2.83 -6.62
N SER A 178 2.67 3.67 -5.68
CA SER A 178 1.42 3.46 -4.93
C SER A 178 0.31 4.48 -5.30
N LEU A 179 0.43 5.18 -6.42
CA LEU A 179 -0.47 6.28 -6.77
C LEU A 179 -1.72 5.88 -7.57
N GLU A 180 -1.94 4.61 -7.87
CA GLU A 180 -3.03 4.11 -8.71
C GLU A 180 -3.13 4.82 -10.07
N PHE A 181 -3.49 6.10 -10.11
CA PHE A 181 -3.70 6.84 -11.35
C PHE A 181 -2.92 8.16 -11.47
N GLY A 182 -2.02 8.49 -10.56
CA GLY A 182 -1.26 9.74 -10.62
C GLY A 182 -0.43 9.88 -11.90
N ALA A 183 0.71 9.22 -11.95
CA ALA A 183 1.61 9.25 -13.11
C ALA A 183 1.01 8.53 -14.33
N ILE A 184 0.26 7.44 -14.13
CA ILE A 184 -0.32 6.63 -15.22
C ILE A 184 -1.28 7.46 -16.06
N THR A 185 -2.14 8.26 -15.43
CA THR A 185 -3.05 9.15 -16.16
C THR A 185 -2.26 10.11 -17.05
N TYR A 186 -1.21 10.73 -16.53
CA TYR A 186 -0.38 11.61 -17.32
C TYR A 186 0.32 10.89 -18.50
N ILE A 187 0.92 9.73 -18.24
CA ILE A 187 1.64 8.93 -19.25
C ILE A 187 0.72 8.55 -20.41
N HIS A 188 -0.53 8.15 -20.12
CA HIS A 188 -1.43 7.64 -21.15
C HIS A 188 -2.31 8.72 -21.80
N THR A 189 -2.61 9.81 -21.10
CA THR A 189 -3.57 10.82 -21.56
C THR A 189 -3.00 12.24 -21.69
N GLY A 190 -1.81 12.50 -21.15
CA GLY A 190 -1.24 13.86 -21.03
C GLY A 190 -1.95 14.75 -19.99
N ARG A 191 -2.94 14.23 -19.28
CA ARG A 191 -3.69 14.97 -18.25
C ARG A 191 -3.10 14.74 -16.87
N VAL A 192 -2.99 15.79 -16.09
CA VAL A 192 -2.63 15.71 -14.67
C VAL A 192 -3.91 15.58 -13.86
N PRO A 193 -4.06 14.55 -13.01
CA PRO A 193 -5.21 14.45 -12.11
C PRO A 193 -5.27 15.62 -11.14
N GLU A 194 -6.47 16.13 -10.91
CA GLU A 194 -6.73 17.17 -9.93
C GLU A 194 -7.26 16.58 -8.63
N ARG A 195 -7.03 17.27 -7.51
CA ARG A 195 -7.64 16.93 -6.23
C ARG A 195 -9.15 17.17 -6.28
N THR A 196 -9.92 16.25 -5.73
CA THR A 196 -11.40 16.26 -5.82
C THR A 196 -12.10 16.33 -4.46
N GLY A 197 -11.37 16.63 -3.40
CA GLY A 197 -11.89 16.55 -2.04
C GLY A 197 -12.26 15.13 -1.65
N SER A 198 -13.49 14.91 -1.20
CA SER A 198 -14.00 13.60 -0.82
C SER A 198 -14.64 12.81 -1.96
N THR A 199 -14.65 13.36 -3.18
CA THR A 199 -15.28 12.71 -4.33
C THR A 199 -14.29 11.87 -5.11
N HIS A 200 -14.64 10.60 -5.37
CA HIS A 200 -13.80 9.74 -6.19
C HIS A 200 -13.72 10.26 -7.64
N PRO A 201 -12.53 10.39 -8.24
CA PRO A 201 -12.37 11.00 -9.56
C PRO A 201 -13.04 10.20 -10.70
N MET A 202 -13.13 8.88 -10.58
CA MET A 202 -13.64 7.99 -11.63
C MET A 202 -15.04 7.43 -11.35
N ALA A 203 -15.55 7.53 -10.13
CA ALA A 203 -16.83 6.98 -9.74
C ALA A 203 -17.70 8.05 -9.07
N PRO A 204 -19.03 8.01 -9.23
CA PRO A 204 -19.95 8.88 -8.52
C PRO A 204 -20.09 8.42 -7.06
N HIS A 205 -19.01 8.55 -6.30
CA HIS A 205 -18.85 8.16 -4.89
C HIS A 205 -18.26 9.33 -4.10
N THR A 206 -18.81 9.60 -2.91
CA THR A 206 -18.38 10.70 -2.04
C THR A 206 -18.78 10.44 -0.58
N LEU A 207 -18.49 11.39 0.31
CA LEU A 207 -18.94 11.38 1.69
C LEU A 207 -20.27 12.13 1.83
N PHE A 208 -21.20 11.56 2.56
CA PHE A 208 -22.47 12.17 2.93
C PHE A 208 -22.57 12.32 4.45
N THR A 209 -23.17 13.43 4.89
CA THR A 209 -23.59 13.61 6.28
C THR A 209 -24.91 12.89 6.50
N THR A 210 -25.01 12.12 7.56
CA THR A 210 -26.20 11.43 8.03
C THR A 210 -26.71 12.06 9.33
N ALA A 211 -27.80 11.58 9.86
CA ALA A 211 -28.36 12.11 11.11
C ALA A 211 -27.41 12.02 12.32
N ASP A 212 -26.46 11.08 12.30
CA ASP A 212 -25.59 10.77 13.45
C ASP A 212 -24.12 10.52 13.08
N GLY A 213 -23.68 10.88 11.87
CA GLY A 213 -22.28 10.70 11.46
C GLY A 213 -22.04 10.91 9.97
N LEU A 214 -21.03 10.25 9.44
CA LEU A 214 -20.66 10.30 8.02
C LEU A 214 -20.73 8.90 7.41
N ILE A 215 -21.09 8.85 6.13
CA ILE A 215 -21.09 7.63 5.33
C ILE A 215 -20.40 7.87 3.99
N ALA A 216 -19.57 6.93 3.58
CA ALA A 216 -19.02 6.88 2.23
C ALA A 216 -20.00 6.10 1.33
N GLY A 217 -20.38 6.65 0.20
CA GLY A 217 -21.37 6.02 -0.67
C GLY A 217 -21.57 6.73 -2.00
N GLY A 218 -22.51 6.24 -2.77
CA GLY A 218 -22.85 6.77 -4.10
C GLY A 218 -23.49 5.73 -4.98
N LEU A 219 -23.42 5.96 -6.30
CA LEU A 219 -24.11 5.12 -7.29
C LEU A 219 -23.38 3.82 -7.63
N GLY A 220 -22.15 3.66 -7.21
CA GLY A 220 -21.29 2.58 -7.66
C GLY A 220 -20.92 2.64 -9.15
N GLY A 221 -19.94 1.84 -9.57
CA GLY A 221 -19.37 1.89 -10.91
C GLY A 221 -20.04 0.96 -11.96
N SER A 222 -21.10 0.22 -11.61
CA SER A 222 -21.70 -0.73 -12.53
C SER A 222 -23.20 -0.46 -12.77
N PRO A 223 -23.76 -0.84 -13.93
CA PRO A 223 -25.19 -0.73 -14.19
C PRO A 223 -26.06 -1.40 -13.11
N ARG A 224 -25.64 -2.57 -12.60
CA ARG A 224 -26.35 -3.28 -11.53
C ARG A 224 -26.42 -2.49 -10.23
N MET A 225 -25.37 -1.75 -9.89
CA MET A 225 -25.35 -0.91 -8.70
C MET A 225 -26.26 0.30 -8.87
N TRP A 226 -26.31 0.86 -10.07
CA TRP A 226 -27.30 1.90 -10.39
C TRP A 226 -28.73 1.39 -10.22
N ASP A 227 -29.05 0.25 -10.82
CA ASP A 227 -30.39 -0.35 -10.74
C ASP A 227 -30.79 -0.64 -9.29
N ALA A 228 -29.85 -1.18 -8.49
CA ALA A 228 -30.10 -1.46 -7.08
C ALA A 228 -30.30 -0.17 -6.25
N THR A 229 -29.53 0.90 -6.54
CA THR A 229 -29.71 2.20 -5.88
C THR A 229 -31.05 2.82 -6.26
N LEU A 230 -31.39 2.82 -7.55
CA LEU A 230 -32.67 3.36 -8.02
C LEU A 230 -33.85 2.59 -7.43
N ALA A 231 -33.81 1.25 -7.42
CA ALA A 231 -34.85 0.42 -6.81
C ALA A 231 -35.01 0.76 -5.33
N TRP A 232 -33.89 0.90 -4.57
CA TRP A 232 -33.92 1.30 -3.18
C TRP A 232 -34.56 2.67 -2.95
N LEU A 233 -34.24 3.67 -3.81
CA LEU A 233 -34.84 4.99 -3.73
C LEU A 233 -36.34 4.99 -4.07
N VAL A 234 -36.75 4.17 -5.08
CA VAL A 234 -38.17 3.99 -5.45
C VAL A 234 -38.95 3.33 -4.31
N ASP A 235 -38.42 2.26 -3.70
CA ASP A 235 -39.05 1.54 -2.60
C ASP A 235 -39.28 2.46 -1.38
N ASN A 236 -38.40 3.44 -1.17
CA ASN A 236 -38.54 4.43 -0.11
C ASN A 236 -39.34 5.69 -0.51
N GLY A 237 -39.83 5.77 -1.77
CA GLY A 237 -40.58 6.93 -2.26
C GLY A 237 -39.73 8.20 -2.42
N THR A 238 -38.41 8.05 -2.53
CA THR A 238 -37.43 9.14 -2.53
C THR A 238 -36.63 9.27 -3.84
N ALA A 239 -36.98 8.49 -4.87
CA ALA A 239 -36.25 8.50 -6.14
C ALA A 239 -36.27 9.86 -6.88
N GLY A 240 -37.32 10.66 -6.66
CA GLY A 240 -37.45 11.97 -7.31
C GLY A 240 -37.20 11.88 -8.82
N ASP A 241 -36.45 12.83 -9.34
CA ASP A 241 -36.15 12.89 -10.79
C ASP A 241 -35.18 11.78 -11.23
N LEU A 242 -34.52 11.05 -10.31
CA LEU A 242 -33.63 9.93 -10.67
C LEU A 242 -34.37 8.75 -11.32
N ALA A 243 -35.69 8.70 -11.21
CA ALA A 243 -36.52 7.73 -11.92
C ALA A 243 -36.71 8.06 -13.43
N ASP A 244 -36.31 9.24 -13.90
CA ASP A 244 -36.39 9.65 -15.30
C ASP A 244 -35.41 8.86 -16.18
N GLU A 245 -35.81 8.51 -17.41
CA GLU A 245 -35.05 7.69 -18.36
C GLU A 245 -33.67 8.29 -18.70
N ARG A 246 -33.52 9.61 -18.68
CA ARG A 246 -32.22 10.29 -18.93
C ARG A 246 -31.08 9.80 -17.98
N TRP A 247 -31.42 9.38 -16.76
CA TRP A 247 -30.47 8.88 -15.79
C TRP A 247 -29.99 7.44 -16.03
N GLN A 248 -30.60 6.73 -17.00
CA GLN A 248 -30.13 5.40 -17.39
C GLN A 248 -28.80 5.46 -18.16
N ASP A 249 -28.50 6.62 -18.81
CA ASP A 249 -27.20 6.84 -19.45
C ASP A 249 -26.09 7.07 -18.41
N PRO A 250 -25.07 6.18 -18.32
CA PRO A 250 -23.94 6.36 -17.41
C PRO A 250 -23.17 7.66 -17.66
N ALA A 251 -23.00 8.05 -18.93
CA ALA A 251 -22.32 9.27 -19.30
C ALA A 251 -23.08 10.52 -18.86
N TYR A 252 -24.42 10.46 -18.88
CA TYR A 252 -25.24 11.53 -18.34
C TYR A 252 -25.04 11.66 -16.83
N ARG A 253 -25.05 10.55 -16.06
CA ARG A 253 -24.81 10.54 -14.62
C ARG A 253 -23.44 11.13 -14.24
N VAL A 254 -22.41 10.79 -14.99
CA VAL A 254 -21.05 11.34 -14.74
C VAL A 254 -21.02 12.86 -14.97
N ARG A 255 -21.65 13.34 -16.04
CA ARG A 255 -21.73 14.78 -16.33
C ARG A 255 -22.54 15.57 -15.28
N HIS A 256 -23.58 14.95 -14.72
CA HIS A 256 -24.52 15.54 -13.77
C HIS A 256 -24.36 14.95 -12.36
N ARG A 257 -23.15 14.48 -12.03
CA ARG A 257 -22.90 13.78 -10.75
C ARG A 257 -23.25 14.63 -9.53
N GLN A 258 -23.09 15.95 -9.59
CA GLN A 258 -23.44 16.84 -8.46
C GLN A 258 -24.94 16.82 -8.18
N GLU A 259 -25.80 16.84 -9.20
CA GLU A 259 -27.26 16.72 -9.03
C GLU A 259 -27.65 15.41 -8.34
N VAL A 260 -26.96 14.31 -8.71
CA VAL A 260 -27.16 13.01 -8.04
C VAL A 260 -26.72 13.06 -6.58
N PHE A 261 -25.59 13.69 -6.28
CA PHE A 261 -25.10 13.83 -4.90
C PHE A 261 -26.03 14.70 -4.05
N ASP A 262 -26.55 15.78 -4.60
CA ASP A 262 -27.48 16.67 -3.90
C ASP A 262 -28.79 15.94 -3.56
N LEU A 263 -29.32 15.16 -4.50
CA LEU A 263 -30.50 14.32 -4.27
C LEU A 263 -30.24 13.24 -3.20
N LEU A 264 -29.12 12.53 -3.31
CA LEU A 264 -28.75 11.51 -2.32
C LEU A 264 -28.51 12.14 -0.93
N ALA A 265 -27.84 13.29 -0.86
CA ALA A 265 -27.59 13.98 0.40
C ALA A 265 -28.88 14.34 1.13
N GLY A 266 -29.90 14.81 0.40
CA GLY A 266 -31.23 15.10 0.97
C GLY A 266 -31.93 13.89 1.57
N ILE A 267 -31.69 12.69 1.00
CA ILE A 267 -32.28 11.45 1.47
C ILE A 267 -31.51 10.91 2.66
N VAL A 268 -30.19 10.77 2.53
CA VAL A 268 -29.36 10.12 3.56
C VAL A 268 -29.16 10.97 4.79
N GLY A 269 -29.34 12.31 4.69
CA GLY A 269 -29.18 13.24 5.81
C GLY A 269 -30.13 12.98 6.99
N GLU A 270 -31.28 12.38 6.74
CA GLU A 270 -32.28 12.04 7.77
C GLU A 270 -32.11 10.60 8.31
N MET A 271 -31.26 9.77 7.68
CA MET A 271 -31.06 8.38 8.04
C MET A 271 -29.91 8.24 9.04
N LYS A 272 -29.96 7.18 9.85
CA LYS A 272 -28.85 6.81 10.73
C LYS A 272 -27.75 6.11 9.93
N ARG A 273 -26.50 6.47 10.22
CA ARG A 273 -25.28 5.98 9.54
C ARG A 273 -25.23 4.45 9.46
N ASP A 274 -25.35 3.78 10.60
CA ASP A 274 -25.19 2.33 10.67
C ASP A 274 -26.37 1.59 10.00
N GLN A 275 -27.59 2.12 10.11
CA GLN A 275 -28.76 1.59 9.40
C GLN A 275 -28.51 1.66 7.88
N LEU A 276 -28.11 2.83 7.38
CA LEU A 276 -27.84 3.05 5.96
C LEU A 276 -26.71 2.14 5.45
N PHE A 277 -25.65 1.98 6.23
CA PHE A 277 -24.56 1.05 5.93
C PHE A 277 -25.08 -0.37 5.72
N HIS A 278 -25.81 -0.93 6.68
CA HIS A 278 -26.29 -2.31 6.59
C HIS A 278 -27.36 -2.49 5.49
N GLU A 279 -28.23 -1.51 5.29
CA GLU A 279 -29.22 -1.55 4.21
C GLU A 279 -28.58 -1.49 2.82
N GLY A 280 -27.54 -0.66 2.64
CA GLY A 280 -26.76 -0.61 1.40
C GLY A 280 -26.06 -1.95 1.14
N GLN A 281 -25.43 -2.52 2.13
CA GLN A 281 -24.74 -3.80 2.01
C GLN A 281 -25.69 -4.97 1.72
N ALA A 282 -26.90 -4.97 2.30
CA ALA A 282 -27.93 -5.97 1.97
C ALA A 282 -28.36 -5.94 0.49
N ARG A 283 -28.19 -4.78 -0.16
CA ARG A 283 -28.47 -4.57 -1.59
C ARG A 283 -27.23 -4.70 -2.47
N ARG A 284 -26.10 -5.13 -1.90
CA ARG A 284 -24.81 -5.21 -2.60
C ARG A 284 -24.28 -3.86 -3.09
N LEU A 285 -24.59 -2.79 -2.39
CA LEU A 285 -24.05 -1.46 -2.61
C LEU A 285 -22.85 -1.23 -1.67
N PRO A 286 -21.73 -0.67 -2.16
CA PRO A 286 -20.51 -0.48 -1.36
C PRO A 286 -20.61 0.77 -0.46
N TRP A 287 -21.72 0.94 0.24
CA TRP A 287 -21.87 1.97 1.24
C TRP A 287 -21.15 1.56 2.52
N ALA A 288 -20.46 2.50 3.17
CA ALA A 288 -19.62 2.21 4.32
C ALA A 288 -19.68 3.34 5.36
N ALA A 289 -19.94 2.99 6.61
CA ALA A 289 -19.85 3.92 7.73
C ALA A 289 -18.43 4.49 7.85
N VAL A 290 -18.30 5.79 8.02
CA VAL A 290 -17.00 6.40 8.36
C VAL A 290 -16.79 6.20 9.85
N LEU A 291 -15.91 5.24 10.19
CA LEU A 291 -15.60 4.92 11.57
C LEU A 291 -14.40 5.73 12.06
N ARG A 292 -14.40 6.04 13.36
CA ARG A 292 -13.24 6.62 14.05
C ARG A 292 -12.42 5.52 14.75
N PRO A 293 -11.13 5.74 15.06
CA PRO A 293 -10.32 4.76 15.76
C PRO A 293 -10.95 4.23 17.04
N GLU A 294 -11.66 5.09 17.78
CA GLU A 294 -12.34 4.73 19.03
C GLU A 294 -13.48 3.72 18.81
N GLU A 295 -14.05 3.67 17.61
CA GLU A 295 -15.13 2.73 17.25
C GLU A 295 -14.60 1.37 16.78
N LEU A 296 -13.33 1.30 16.37
CA LEU A 296 -12.75 0.08 15.78
C LEU A 296 -12.65 -1.05 16.80
N ALA A 297 -12.36 -0.75 18.07
CA ALA A 297 -12.27 -1.76 19.12
C ALA A 297 -13.56 -2.56 19.32
N GLY A 298 -14.72 -1.97 18.98
CA GLY A 298 -16.05 -2.59 18.99
C GLY A 298 -16.54 -3.10 17.63
N ASN A 299 -15.73 -2.96 16.57
CA ASN A 299 -16.12 -3.37 15.22
C ASN A 299 -16.33 -4.89 15.15
N ALA A 300 -17.55 -5.32 14.84
CA ALA A 300 -17.93 -6.73 14.88
C ALA A 300 -17.08 -7.62 13.96
N GLN A 301 -16.67 -7.11 12.78
CA GLN A 301 -15.84 -7.85 11.83
C GLN A 301 -14.41 -8.04 12.34
N LEU A 302 -13.79 -6.97 12.82
CA LEU A 302 -12.43 -7.02 13.34
C LEU A 302 -12.32 -7.85 14.62
N VAL A 303 -13.35 -7.77 15.51
CA VAL A 303 -13.42 -8.55 16.75
C VAL A 303 -13.60 -10.05 16.45
N ASP A 304 -14.56 -10.42 15.59
CA ASP A 304 -14.84 -11.82 15.25
C ASP A 304 -13.61 -12.48 14.58
N ARG A 305 -12.93 -11.72 13.74
CA ARG A 305 -11.70 -12.20 13.10
C ARG A 305 -10.49 -12.20 14.04
N GLY A 306 -10.60 -11.69 15.29
CA GLY A 306 -9.49 -11.63 16.25
C GLY A 306 -8.32 -10.79 15.70
N PHE A 307 -8.64 -9.65 15.07
CA PHE A 307 -7.63 -8.79 14.44
C PHE A 307 -6.71 -8.13 15.46
N PHE A 308 -7.22 -7.75 16.62
CA PHE A 308 -6.44 -6.99 17.60
C PHE A 308 -5.43 -7.85 18.36
N VAL A 309 -4.34 -7.23 18.81
CA VAL A 309 -3.34 -7.81 19.70
C VAL A 309 -3.26 -7.01 21.00
N ASP A 310 -3.01 -7.70 22.12
CA ASP A 310 -2.71 -7.02 23.39
C ASP A 310 -1.21 -6.66 23.41
N VAL A 311 -0.90 -5.38 23.60
CA VAL A 311 0.45 -4.87 23.78
C VAL A 311 0.67 -4.55 25.25
N MET A 312 1.69 -5.18 25.85
CA MET A 312 2.13 -4.86 27.20
C MET A 312 3.05 -3.64 27.15
N THR A 313 2.50 -2.47 27.50
CA THR A 313 3.24 -1.21 27.63
C THR A 313 3.72 -1.00 29.06
N PRO A 314 4.64 -0.07 29.33
CA PRO A 314 5.06 0.27 30.70
C PRO A 314 3.88 0.71 31.61
N GLU A 315 2.84 1.30 31.04
CA GLU A 315 1.64 1.75 31.76
C GLU A 315 0.57 0.66 31.93
N GLY A 316 0.77 -0.51 31.33
CA GLY A 316 -0.13 -1.66 31.41
C GLY A 316 -0.55 -2.20 30.03
N PRO A 317 -1.45 -3.20 30.01
CA PRO A 317 -1.93 -3.77 28.76
C PRO A 317 -2.81 -2.77 28.02
N ALA A 318 -2.62 -2.70 26.69
CA ALA A 318 -3.48 -1.93 25.79
C ALA A 318 -3.68 -2.70 24.48
N ARG A 319 -4.79 -2.48 23.82
CA ARG A 319 -5.13 -3.12 22.55
C ARG A 319 -4.55 -2.33 21.39
N ASP A 320 -3.93 -3.03 20.44
CA ASP A 320 -3.37 -2.43 19.24
C ASP A 320 -3.82 -3.17 17.99
N ALA A 321 -3.56 -2.57 16.82
CA ALA A 321 -3.72 -3.22 15.53
C ALA A 321 -2.86 -4.49 15.46
N GLY A 322 -3.47 -5.57 15.00
CA GLY A 322 -2.78 -6.84 14.75
C GLY A 322 -2.14 -6.88 13.37
N PHE A 323 -1.98 -8.10 12.86
CA PHE A 323 -1.34 -8.37 11.59
C PHE A 323 -2.37 -8.80 10.55
N ALA A 324 -2.22 -8.29 9.33
CA ALA A 324 -3.24 -8.36 8.29
C ALA A 324 -3.35 -9.72 7.58
N ALA A 325 -2.44 -10.68 7.81
CA ALA A 325 -2.44 -11.97 7.15
C ALA A 325 -2.52 -13.13 8.16
N ARG A 326 -3.42 -14.07 7.90
CA ARG A 326 -3.51 -15.32 8.64
C ARG A 326 -2.86 -16.42 7.82
N VAL A 327 -1.65 -16.78 8.19
CA VAL A 327 -0.85 -17.78 7.51
C VAL A 327 -1.04 -19.16 8.19
N GLY A 328 -1.51 -20.16 7.43
CA GLY A 328 -1.73 -21.51 7.93
C GLY A 328 -2.82 -21.64 9.00
N GLY A 329 -3.75 -20.69 9.07
CA GLY A 329 -4.81 -20.67 10.09
C GLY A 329 -4.33 -20.33 11.50
N ALA A 330 -3.03 -20.03 11.66
CA ALA A 330 -2.49 -19.61 12.94
C ALA A 330 -2.98 -18.17 13.26
N ALA A 331 -3.57 -18.01 14.44
CA ALA A 331 -3.79 -16.67 14.96
C ALA A 331 -2.42 -16.02 15.25
N PRO A 332 -2.24 -14.72 14.98
CA PRO A 332 -1.05 -14.00 15.43
C PRO A 332 -0.92 -14.11 16.96
N PRO A 333 0.28 -13.90 17.52
CA PRO A 333 0.46 -13.94 18.97
C PRO A 333 -0.52 -12.97 19.63
N ALA A 334 -1.37 -13.49 20.53
CA ALA A 334 -2.44 -12.71 21.17
C ALA A 334 -1.90 -11.61 22.10
N ARG A 335 -0.64 -11.69 22.48
CA ARG A 335 0.01 -10.73 23.39
C ARG A 335 1.45 -10.46 22.99
N LEU A 336 1.80 -9.19 22.85
CA LEU A 336 3.13 -8.71 22.57
C LEU A 336 3.64 -7.84 23.72
N ARG A 337 4.95 -7.77 23.89
CA ARG A 337 5.60 -6.91 24.90
C ARG A 337 6.49 -5.88 24.18
N VAL A 338 6.47 -4.66 24.69
CA VAL A 338 7.44 -3.64 24.32
C VAL A 338 8.75 -3.94 25.05
N PRO A 339 9.90 -4.04 24.35
CA PRO A 339 11.16 -4.37 25.01
C PRO A 339 11.65 -3.22 25.88
N GLU A 340 12.25 -3.54 27.05
CA GLU A 340 13.04 -2.57 27.79
C GLU A 340 14.33 -2.22 27.03
N PRO A 341 14.89 -1.02 27.21
CA PRO A 341 16.15 -0.66 26.56
C PRO A 341 17.25 -1.67 26.90
N CYS A 342 17.91 -2.20 25.86
CA CYS A 342 19.09 -3.06 26.01
C CYS A 342 18.89 -4.31 26.91
N GLU A 343 17.67 -4.86 26.95
CA GLU A 343 17.35 -6.01 27.83
C GLU A 343 17.99 -7.34 27.40
N HIS A 344 18.47 -7.43 26.17
CA HIS A 344 19.14 -8.62 25.65
C HIS A 344 20.63 -8.59 26.00
N THR A 345 21.02 -9.48 26.91
CA THR A 345 22.44 -9.84 27.09
C THR A 345 22.74 -11.06 26.23
N VAL A 346 23.72 -10.92 25.34
CA VAL A 346 24.13 -12.01 24.45
C VAL A 346 24.84 -13.11 25.24
N PRO A 347 24.50 -14.40 25.10
CA PRO A 347 25.33 -15.48 25.59
C PRO A 347 26.72 -15.43 24.93
N ALA A 348 27.76 -15.49 25.70
CA ALA A 348 29.18 -15.23 25.31
C ALA A 348 29.78 -16.18 24.25
N ALA A 349 29.04 -17.08 23.63
CA ALA A 349 29.51 -17.97 22.58
C ALA A 349 28.36 -18.51 21.71
N ALA A 350 27.82 -17.67 20.85
CA ALA A 350 26.90 -18.18 19.85
C ALA A 350 27.68 -18.48 18.56
N GLU A 351 27.67 -19.74 18.11
CA GLU A 351 28.34 -20.14 16.88
C GLU A 351 27.67 -19.50 15.65
N PRO A 352 28.46 -19.12 14.62
CA PRO A 352 27.90 -18.64 13.37
C PRO A 352 26.93 -19.67 12.78
N ARG A 353 25.76 -19.21 12.34
CA ARG A 353 24.76 -20.07 11.71
C ARG A 353 25.31 -20.60 10.38
N ALA A 354 25.21 -21.90 10.14
CA ALA A 354 25.49 -22.46 8.82
C ALA A 354 24.51 -21.86 7.81
N ARG A 355 24.99 -21.04 6.91
CA ARG A 355 24.21 -20.41 5.84
C ARG A 355 24.41 -21.19 4.55
N ASN A 356 23.35 -21.36 3.76
CA ASN A 356 23.47 -21.99 2.45
C ASN A 356 24.45 -21.19 1.59
N ALA A 357 25.46 -21.88 1.03
CA ALA A 357 26.42 -21.29 0.12
C ALA A 357 25.72 -20.59 -1.06
N ALA A 358 26.40 -19.58 -1.61
CA ALA A 358 25.92 -18.71 -2.67
C ALA A 358 25.01 -19.41 -3.68
N ALA A 359 23.75 -19.00 -3.74
CA ALA A 359 22.82 -19.42 -4.76
C ALA A 359 23.34 -19.05 -6.16
N THR A 360 23.10 -19.91 -7.13
CA THR A 360 23.40 -19.64 -8.55
C THR A 360 22.71 -18.33 -8.96
N PRO A 361 23.40 -17.41 -9.65
CA PRO A 361 22.79 -16.17 -10.12
C PRO A 361 21.52 -16.46 -10.92
N ARG A 362 20.39 -15.94 -10.52
CA ARG A 362 19.11 -16.12 -11.20
C ARG A 362 18.88 -14.95 -12.14
N ARG A 363 18.71 -15.23 -13.44
CA ARG A 363 18.64 -14.21 -14.50
C ARG A 363 17.34 -13.39 -14.44
N ARG A 364 16.23 -13.95 -13.96
CA ARG A 364 14.90 -13.32 -13.93
C ARG A 364 14.50 -12.77 -12.57
N GLY A 365 15.31 -12.95 -11.54
CA GLY A 365 15.02 -12.52 -10.17
C GLY A 365 14.93 -13.69 -9.19
N ALA A 366 14.69 -13.36 -7.92
CA ALA A 366 14.71 -14.31 -6.80
C ALA A 366 13.60 -15.38 -6.87
N LEU A 367 12.49 -15.07 -7.53
CA LEU A 367 11.34 -15.97 -7.68
C LEU A 367 11.34 -16.77 -8.98
N GLU A 368 12.47 -16.80 -9.72
CA GLU A 368 12.60 -17.63 -10.91
C GLU A 368 12.36 -19.11 -10.55
N GLY A 369 11.45 -19.76 -11.30
CA GLY A 369 10.99 -21.13 -11.05
C GLY A 369 9.73 -21.23 -10.20
N ILE A 370 9.22 -20.12 -9.64
CA ILE A 370 7.90 -20.06 -9.00
C ILE A 370 6.85 -19.71 -10.05
N ARG A 371 5.76 -20.49 -10.07
CA ARG A 371 4.62 -20.25 -10.95
C ARG A 371 3.38 -19.88 -10.14
N VAL A 372 2.71 -18.80 -10.55
CA VAL A 372 1.52 -18.24 -9.90
C VAL A 372 0.33 -18.33 -10.84
N LEU A 373 -0.76 -18.95 -10.41
CA LEU A 373 -2.06 -18.86 -11.06
C LEU A 373 -2.80 -17.65 -10.54
N ASP A 374 -3.02 -16.67 -11.41
CA ASP A 374 -3.64 -15.39 -11.09
C ASP A 374 -5.11 -15.39 -11.49
N LEU A 375 -6.01 -15.48 -10.51
CA LEU A 375 -7.47 -15.38 -10.67
C LEU A 375 -7.98 -13.98 -10.28
N THR A 376 -7.07 -13.02 -10.13
CA THR A 376 -7.39 -11.68 -9.61
C THR A 376 -7.89 -10.73 -10.70
N TRP A 377 -8.53 -9.65 -10.28
CA TRP A 377 -8.99 -8.57 -11.14
C TRP A 377 -9.00 -7.22 -10.42
N VAL A 378 -9.21 -6.12 -11.15
CA VAL A 378 -9.23 -4.72 -10.74
C VAL A 378 -7.85 -4.25 -10.28
N LEU A 379 -7.59 -4.07 -8.98
CA LEU A 379 -6.37 -3.43 -8.49
C LEU A 379 -5.60 -4.29 -7.47
N ALA A 380 -6.17 -4.57 -6.30
CA ALA A 380 -5.46 -5.16 -5.17
C ALA A 380 -4.81 -6.51 -5.50
N GLY A 381 -5.55 -7.44 -6.09
CA GLY A 381 -5.05 -8.74 -6.49
C GLY A 381 -4.01 -8.68 -7.61
N PRO A 382 -4.29 -8.00 -8.73
CA PRO A 382 -3.30 -7.80 -9.79
C PRO A 382 -2.01 -7.12 -9.31
N TYR A 383 -2.10 -6.23 -8.32
CA TYR A 383 -0.92 -5.58 -7.72
C TYR A 383 -0.05 -6.59 -6.96
N ALA A 384 -0.66 -7.52 -6.21
CA ALA A 384 0.06 -8.59 -5.54
C ALA A 384 0.82 -9.47 -6.53
N THR A 385 0.13 -9.95 -7.57
CA THR A 385 0.71 -10.85 -8.57
C THR A 385 1.72 -10.14 -9.49
N LYS A 386 1.55 -8.83 -9.77
CA LYS A 386 2.56 -7.98 -10.42
C LYS A 386 3.85 -7.95 -9.60
N THR A 387 3.75 -7.73 -8.28
CA THR A 387 4.91 -7.70 -7.39
C THR A 387 5.70 -9.02 -7.45
N LEU A 388 5.03 -10.15 -7.43
CA LEU A 388 5.68 -11.46 -7.60
C LEU A 388 6.31 -11.62 -8.99
N ALA A 389 5.62 -11.19 -10.05
CA ALA A 389 6.12 -11.22 -11.42
C ALA A 389 7.36 -10.35 -11.62
N ASP A 390 7.37 -9.14 -11.05
CA ASP A 390 8.50 -8.21 -11.12
C ASP A 390 9.77 -8.79 -10.47
N HIS A 391 9.62 -9.67 -9.48
CA HIS A 391 10.71 -10.41 -8.84
C HIS A 391 11.01 -11.77 -9.46
N GLY A 392 10.40 -12.11 -10.62
CA GLY A 392 10.79 -13.23 -11.46
C GLY A 392 9.85 -14.42 -11.48
N ALA A 393 8.73 -14.42 -10.75
CA ALA A 393 7.72 -15.45 -10.84
C ALA A 393 7.06 -15.47 -12.24
N GLU A 394 6.74 -16.68 -12.75
CA GLU A 394 5.88 -16.83 -13.91
C GLU A 394 4.42 -16.73 -13.48
N VAL A 395 3.76 -15.63 -13.86
CA VAL A 395 2.36 -15.37 -13.49
C VAL A 395 1.44 -15.64 -14.66
N ILE A 396 0.48 -16.55 -14.48
CA ILE A 396 -0.52 -16.95 -15.48
C ILE A 396 -1.86 -16.41 -15.04
N LYS A 397 -2.34 -15.34 -15.70
CA LYS A 397 -3.64 -14.73 -15.42
C LYS A 397 -4.74 -15.43 -16.22
N ILE A 398 -5.74 -15.98 -15.51
CA ILE A 398 -6.95 -16.51 -16.11
C ILE A 398 -7.98 -15.38 -16.27
N GLU A 399 -8.46 -15.21 -17.48
CA GLU A 399 -9.52 -14.25 -17.85
C GLU A 399 -10.62 -14.93 -18.65
N SER A 400 -11.70 -14.22 -18.93
CA SER A 400 -12.78 -14.65 -19.81
C SER A 400 -13.27 -13.47 -20.66
N ARG A 401 -13.51 -13.70 -21.97
CA ARG A 401 -14.08 -12.68 -22.86
C ARG A 401 -15.49 -12.26 -22.45
N HIS A 402 -16.25 -13.17 -21.81
CA HIS A 402 -17.58 -12.87 -21.30
C HIS A 402 -17.58 -11.99 -20.05
N ARG A 403 -16.46 -11.98 -19.32
CA ARG A 403 -16.26 -11.16 -18.12
C ARG A 403 -14.78 -10.81 -17.99
N PRO A 404 -14.28 -9.93 -18.88
CA PRO A 404 -12.90 -9.47 -18.79
C PRO A 404 -12.69 -8.62 -17.54
N ASP A 405 -11.43 -8.42 -17.17
CA ASP A 405 -11.07 -7.51 -16.07
C ASP A 405 -11.63 -6.10 -16.38
N PRO A 406 -12.43 -5.49 -15.48
CA PRO A 406 -13.02 -4.16 -15.71
C PRO A 406 -12.00 -3.08 -16.02
N THR A 407 -10.75 -3.21 -15.51
CA THR A 407 -9.69 -2.22 -15.77
C THR A 407 -9.23 -2.16 -17.21
N ARG A 408 -9.58 -3.18 -18.03
CA ARG A 408 -9.38 -3.15 -19.49
C ARG A 408 -10.21 -2.07 -20.19
N PHE A 409 -11.32 -1.63 -19.54
CA PHE A 409 -12.26 -0.65 -20.07
C PHE A 409 -12.42 0.58 -19.17
N SER A 410 -11.44 0.85 -18.29
CA SER A 410 -11.54 1.98 -17.34
C SER A 410 -11.54 3.32 -18.08
N PRO A 411 -12.62 4.12 -17.96
CA PRO A 411 -12.68 5.42 -18.61
C PRO A 411 -11.53 6.34 -18.19
N GLY A 412 -10.98 7.09 -19.14
CA GLY A 412 -9.93 8.07 -18.87
C GLY A 412 -8.51 7.53 -18.79
N PHE A 413 -8.31 6.22 -19.03
CA PHE A 413 -6.98 5.60 -19.09
C PHE A 413 -6.64 5.06 -20.48
N HIS A 414 -7.52 5.25 -21.46
CA HIS A 414 -7.25 4.94 -22.85
C HIS A 414 -6.49 6.08 -23.52
N LEU A 415 -5.66 5.73 -24.46
CA LEU A 415 -4.98 6.70 -25.33
C LEU A 415 -6.01 7.54 -26.07
N SER A 416 -5.70 8.83 -26.24
CA SER A 416 -6.54 9.74 -27.01
C SER A 416 -6.78 9.34 -28.49
N ARG A 417 -6.11 8.28 -28.95
CA ARG A 417 -6.16 7.76 -30.34
C ARG A 417 -6.64 6.30 -30.40
N SER A 418 -6.94 5.65 -29.26
CA SER A 418 -7.40 4.27 -29.23
C SER A 418 -8.92 4.22 -29.06
N ASP A 419 -9.50 3.17 -29.63
CA ASP A 419 -10.90 2.81 -29.35
C ASP A 419 -11.01 2.39 -27.89
N GLU A 420 -11.82 3.08 -27.09
CA GLU A 420 -12.09 2.74 -25.68
C GLU A 420 -12.75 1.35 -25.51
N THR A 421 -13.18 0.74 -26.61
CA THR A 421 -13.69 -0.63 -26.64
C THR A 421 -12.61 -1.69 -26.83
N ASP A 422 -11.37 -1.31 -27.18
CA ASP A 422 -10.25 -2.25 -27.29
C ASP A 422 -9.73 -2.64 -25.89
N PRO A 423 -9.89 -3.92 -25.47
CA PRO A 423 -9.52 -4.38 -24.13
C PRO A 423 -8.02 -4.33 -23.84
N ASP A 424 -7.19 -4.10 -24.84
CA ASP A 424 -5.74 -4.19 -24.72
C ASP A 424 -5.04 -2.82 -24.64
N THR A 425 -5.80 -1.71 -24.71
CA THR A 425 -5.24 -0.35 -24.78
C THR A 425 -5.33 0.46 -23.47
N SER A 426 -5.96 -0.08 -22.43
CA SER A 426 -6.11 0.61 -21.13
C SER A 426 -4.78 0.70 -20.38
N GLY A 427 -4.32 1.90 -20.11
CA GLY A 427 -3.13 2.16 -19.30
C GLY A 427 -3.26 1.63 -17.86
N TYR A 428 -4.48 1.63 -17.32
CA TYR A 428 -4.74 1.11 -15.98
C TYR A 428 -4.47 -0.40 -15.91
N PHE A 429 -5.06 -1.19 -16.83
CA PHE A 429 -4.78 -2.62 -16.92
C PHE A 429 -3.29 -2.87 -17.19
N ASN A 430 -2.71 -2.15 -18.14
CA ASN A 430 -1.34 -2.36 -18.59
C ASN A 430 -0.31 -2.13 -17.49
N ASN A 431 -0.54 -1.17 -16.59
CA ASN A 431 0.37 -0.89 -15.49
C ASN A 431 0.41 -2.01 -14.44
N VAL A 432 -0.75 -2.59 -14.08
CA VAL A 432 -0.84 -3.58 -12.99
C VAL A 432 -0.73 -5.03 -13.46
N ASN A 433 -0.63 -5.28 -14.78
CA ASN A 433 -0.54 -6.63 -15.34
C ASN A 433 0.73 -6.91 -16.18
N ARG A 434 1.72 -6.01 -16.13
CA ARG A 434 3.03 -6.25 -16.77
C ARG A 434 3.70 -7.51 -16.23
N ASN A 435 4.63 -8.08 -17.00
CA ASN A 435 5.36 -9.30 -16.67
C ASN A 435 4.50 -10.56 -16.51
N LYS A 436 3.21 -10.52 -16.87
CA LYS A 436 2.29 -11.66 -16.77
C LYS A 436 2.03 -12.30 -18.14
N LYS A 437 1.53 -13.54 -18.13
CA LYS A 437 0.92 -14.24 -19.26
C LYS A 437 -0.60 -14.26 -19.07
N SER A 438 -1.39 -14.17 -20.17
CA SER A 438 -2.86 -14.27 -20.13
C SER A 438 -3.36 -15.48 -20.89
N ILE A 439 -4.30 -16.19 -20.26
CA ILE A 439 -5.07 -17.29 -20.85
C ILE A 439 -6.56 -17.03 -20.67
N THR A 440 -7.37 -17.29 -21.70
CA THR A 440 -8.84 -17.23 -21.58
C THR A 440 -9.41 -18.59 -21.29
N VAL A 441 -10.16 -18.70 -20.17
CA VAL A 441 -10.84 -19.93 -19.74
C VAL A 441 -12.22 -19.58 -19.17
N ASN A 442 -13.27 -20.20 -19.71
CA ASN A 442 -14.63 -20.02 -19.23
C ASN A 442 -14.90 -20.86 -17.97
N LEU A 443 -14.70 -20.30 -16.80
CA LEU A 443 -14.93 -20.97 -15.51
C LEU A 443 -16.41 -21.27 -15.20
N ARG A 444 -17.36 -20.82 -16.05
CA ARG A 444 -18.77 -21.18 -15.90
C ARG A 444 -19.02 -22.62 -16.35
N THR A 445 -18.22 -23.15 -17.25
CA THR A 445 -18.31 -24.53 -17.72
C THR A 445 -17.58 -25.48 -16.77
N GLN A 446 -18.01 -26.73 -16.66
CA GLN A 446 -17.30 -27.73 -15.87
C GLN A 446 -15.91 -28.00 -16.47
N GLU A 447 -15.85 -28.15 -17.79
CA GLU A 447 -14.57 -28.38 -18.50
C GLU A 447 -13.57 -27.22 -18.27
N GLY A 448 -14.05 -25.96 -18.19
CA GLY A 448 -13.21 -24.81 -17.90
C GLY A 448 -12.65 -24.84 -16.45
N ARG A 449 -13.47 -25.27 -15.48
CA ARG A 449 -12.99 -25.45 -14.10
C ARG A 449 -11.98 -26.60 -13.99
N ASP A 450 -12.23 -27.72 -14.69
CA ASP A 450 -11.31 -28.85 -14.74
C ASP A 450 -9.98 -28.46 -15.41
N LEU A 451 -10.04 -27.63 -16.45
CA LEU A 451 -8.84 -27.07 -17.11
C LEU A 451 -8.05 -26.17 -16.14
N ALA A 452 -8.74 -25.30 -15.37
CA ALA A 452 -8.10 -24.47 -14.36
C ALA A 452 -7.45 -25.30 -13.24
N LEU A 453 -8.05 -26.41 -12.81
CA LEU A 453 -7.45 -27.35 -11.86
C LEU A 453 -6.19 -28.03 -12.42
N ARG A 454 -6.20 -28.42 -13.70
CA ARG A 454 -5.02 -28.97 -14.38
C ARG A 454 -3.89 -27.93 -14.41
N LEU A 455 -4.17 -26.67 -14.74
CA LEU A 455 -3.17 -25.60 -14.69
C LEU A 455 -2.64 -25.38 -13.26
N ALA A 456 -3.53 -25.40 -12.27
CA ALA A 456 -3.15 -25.24 -10.86
C ALA A 456 -2.19 -26.32 -10.36
N ALA A 457 -2.27 -27.55 -10.89
CA ALA A 457 -1.34 -28.62 -10.56
C ALA A 457 0.13 -28.28 -10.92
N HIS A 458 0.34 -27.37 -11.87
CA HIS A 458 1.64 -26.87 -12.28
C HIS A 458 2.05 -25.57 -11.60
N CYS A 459 1.22 -25.01 -10.68
CA CYS A 459 1.45 -23.72 -10.04
C CYS A 459 1.78 -23.88 -8.56
N ASP A 460 2.70 -23.07 -8.06
CA ASP A 460 3.11 -23.04 -6.65
C ASP A 460 2.16 -22.25 -5.77
N VAL A 461 1.58 -21.20 -6.35
CA VAL A 461 0.70 -20.24 -5.66
C VAL A 461 -0.53 -19.99 -6.51
N VAL A 462 -1.70 -19.93 -5.90
CA VAL A 462 -2.92 -19.39 -6.48
C VAL A 462 -3.27 -18.12 -5.74
N VAL A 463 -3.54 -17.02 -6.44
CA VAL A 463 -3.98 -15.75 -5.85
C VAL A 463 -5.35 -15.40 -6.42
N GLU A 464 -6.29 -15.07 -5.53
CA GLU A 464 -7.63 -14.61 -5.92
C GLU A 464 -8.09 -13.44 -5.02
N ASN A 465 -8.97 -12.59 -5.55
CA ASN A 465 -9.59 -11.50 -4.80
C ASN A 465 -11.10 -11.40 -5.04
N PHE A 466 -11.76 -12.53 -5.16
CA PHE A 466 -13.21 -12.60 -5.26
C PHE A 466 -13.89 -12.35 -3.90
N ALA A 467 -15.20 -12.13 -3.93
CA ALA A 467 -16.00 -12.15 -2.71
C ALA A 467 -15.96 -13.55 -2.06
N ALA A 468 -16.06 -13.59 -0.74
CA ALA A 468 -15.99 -14.84 0.02
C ALA A 468 -16.88 -15.95 -0.55
N GLY A 469 -16.35 -17.17 -0.64
CA GLY A 469 -17.03 -18.36 -1.12
C GLY A 469 -17.25 -18.41 -2.65
N VAL A 470 -16.77 -17.44 -3.43
CA VAL A 470 -16.87 -17.52 -4.91
C VAL A 470 -15.99 -18.65 -5.44
N LEU A 471 -14.77 -18.76 -4.95
CA LEU A 471 -13.84 -19.80 -5.39
C LEU A 471 -14.37 -21.21 -5.06
N ASP A 472 -15.02 -21.38 -3.91
CA ASP A 472 -15.68 -22.63 -3.54
C ASP A 472 -16.86 -22.99 -4.46
N ARG A 473 -17.70 -21.97 -4.80
CA ARG A 473 -18.79 -22.16 -5.77
C ARG A 473 -18.32 -22.49 -7.18
N LEU A 474 -17.10 -22.06 -7.54
CA LEU A 474 -16.43 -22.45 -8.76
C LEU A 474 -15.73 -23.80 -8.67
N GLU A 475 -15.83 -24.49 -7.56
CA GLU A 475 -15.14 -25.77 -7.31
C GLU A 475 -13.59 -25.66 -7.42
N LEU A 476 -13.06 -24.46 -7.15
CA LEU A 476 -11.64 -24.14 -7.15
C LEU A 476 -11.14 -23.73 -5.75
N GLY A 477 -11.90 -24.03 -4.68
CA GLY A 477 -11.53 -23.75 -3.29
C GLY A 477 -10.27 -24.50 -2.87
N TYR A 478 -9.65 -24.05 -1.75
CA TYR A 478 -8.38 -24.58 -1.25
C TYR A 478 -8.34 -26.11 -1.16
N ASP A 479 -9.38 -26.73 -0.60
CA ASP A 479 -9.44 -28.20 -0.46
C ASP A 479 -9.41 -28.92 -1.81
N ARG A 480 -9.98 -28.34 -2.86
CA ARG A 480 -9.98 -28.89 -4.19
C ARG A 480 -8.61 -28.72 -4.86
N LEU A 481 -8.02 -27.52 -4.73
CA LEU A 481 -6.69 -27.21 -5.24
C LEU A 481 -5.61 -28.08 -4.59
N ARG A 482 -5.70 -28.29 -3.28
CA ARG A 482 -4.78 -29.15 -2.54
C ARG A 482 -4.81 -30.61 -2.98
N ARG A 483 -5.94 -31.10 -3.52
CA ARG A 483 -6.02 -32.47 -4.05
C ARG A 483 -5.21 -32.67 -5.34
N VAL A 484 -5.06 -31.62 -6.14
CA VAL A 484 -4.28 -31.68 -7.39
C VAL A 484 -2.81 -31.31 -7.16
N ARG A 485 -2.52 -30.56 -6.09
CA ARG A 485 -1.16 -30.24 -5.65
C ARG A 485 -1.12 -30.08 -4.13
N GLU A 486 -0.55 -31.02 -3.42
CA GLU A 486 -0.59 -31.11 -1.95
C GLU A 486 0.10 -29.92 -1.27
N ASP A 487 1.19 -29.40 -1.86
CA ASP A 487 1.99 -28.29 -1.34
C ASP A 487 1.56 -26.92 -1.88
N ILE A 488 0.38 -26.81 -2.50
CA ILE A 488 -0.11 -25.55 -3.06
C ILE A 488 -0.36 -24.48 -2.00
N ILE A 489 -0.01 -23.26 -2.32
CA ILE A 489 -0.34 -22.09 -1.51
C ILE A 489 -1.51 -21.37 -2.17
N VAL A 490 -2.56 -21.05 -1.41
CA VAL A 490 -3.69 -20.24 -1.89
C VAL A 490 -3.77 -18.95 -1.06
N VAL A 491 -3.70 -17.81 -1.72
CA VAL A 491 -3.89 -16.49 -1.10
C VAL A 491 -5.24 -15.96 -1.54
N SER A 492 -6.19 -15.94 -0.61
CA SER A 492 -7.54 -15.40 -0.80
C SER A 492 -7.65 -14.04 -0.14
N MET A 493 -7.93 -13.00 -0.91
CA MET A 493 -8.03 -11.63 -0.43
C MET A 493 -9.39 -11.04 -0.78
N SER A 494 -10.14 -10.58 0.21
CA SER A 494 -11.40 -9.86 -0.01
C SER A 494 -11.49 -8.63 0.89
N GLY A 495 -12.46 -7.76 0.65
CA GLY A 495 -12.60 -6.54 1.43
C GLY A 495 -12.71 -6.80 2.93
N MET A 496 -13.55 -7.75 3.31
CA MET A 496 -13.81 -8.06 4.73
C MET A 496 -13.11 -9.35 5.21
N GLY A 497 -12.40 -10.09 4.33
CA GLY A 497 -11.90 -11.44 4.60
C GLY A 497 -12.98 -12.51 4.38
N HIS A 498 -12.58 -13.77 4.47
CA HIS A 498 -13.43 -14.92 4.16
C HIS A 498 -14.25 -15.43 5.36
N THR A 499 -14.06 -14.82 6.53
CA THR A 499 -14.78 -15.15 7.79
C THR A 499 -15.39 -13.90 8.41
N GLY A 500 -16.18 -14.07 9.46
CA GLY A 500 -16.81 -12.98 10.21
C GLY A 500 -18.18 -12.54 9.66
N PRO A 501 -18.89 -11.70 10.41
CA PRO A 501 -20.27 -11.31 10.08
C PRO A 501 -20.42 -10.47 8.80
N TRP A 502 -19.36 -9.77 8.36
CA TRP A 502 -19.37 -8.94 7.15
C TRP A 502 -18.69 -9.58 5.96
N ARG A 503 -18.34 -10.86 6.01
CA ARG A 503 -17.62 -11.56 4.91
C ARG A 503 -18.29 -11.43 3.53
N ASP A 504 -19.61 -11.25 3.50
CA ASP A 504 -20.41 -11.11 2.28
C ASP A 504 -20.60 -9.65 1.85
N TYR A 505 -20.07 -8.67 2.60
CA TYR A 505 -20.19 -7.25 2.28
C TYR A 505 -19.31 -6.86 1.10
N VAL A 506 -19.83 -5.95 0.26
CA VAL A 506 -19.12 -5.44 -0.91
C VAL A 506 -18.30 -4.22 -0.52
N SER A 507 -17.07 -4.15 -0.99
CA SER A 507 -16.20 -3.00 -0.75
C SER A 507 -15.35 -2.67 -1.97
N TYR A 508 -14.98 -1.41 -2.04
CA TYR A 508 -13.89 -0.86 -2.82
C TYR A 508 -12.97 -0.09 -1.87
N ALA A 509 -11.86 0.44 -2.36
CA ALA A 509 -10.87 1.15 -1.54
C ALA A 509 -11.48 2.24 -0.63
N ASP A 510 -12.44 3.04 -1.14
CA ASP A 510 -13.12 4.09 -0.39
C ASP A 510 -13.92 3.54 0.80
N ALA A 511 -14.64 2.43 0.60
CA ALA A 511 -15.39 1.76 1.65
C ALA A 511 -14.45 1.16 2.72
N VAL A 512 -13.34 0.56 2.30
CA VAL A 512 -12.29 0.06 3.20
C VAL A 512 -11.68 1.19 3.99
N SER A 513 -11.33 2.31 3.36
CA SER A 513 -10.78 3.50 4.00
C SER A 513 -11.74 4.11 5.03
N ALA A 514 -13.05 4.11 4.73
CA ALA A 514 -14.07 4.59 5.65
C ALA A 514 -14.20 3.69 6.89
N LEU A 515 -14.29 2.37 6.70
CA LEU A 515 -14.45 1.39 7.77
C LEU A 515 -13.18 1.20 8.61
N SER A 516 -12.01 1.51 8.09
CA SER A 516 -10.73 1.36 8.79
C SER A 516 -10.35 2.55 9.66
N GLY A 517 -11.03 3.70 9.53
CA GLY A 517 -10.69 4.94 10.25
C GLY A 517 -9.86 5.95 9.42
N TRP A 518 -9.31 5.57 8.29
CA TRP A 518 -8.47 6.48 7.47
C TRP A 518 -9.24 7.70 7.00
N THR A 519 -10.46 7.50 6.51
CA THR A 519 -11.30 8.60 6.04
C THR A 519 -11.58 9.59 7.17
N ALA A 520 -11.89 9.13 8.36
CA ALA A 520 -12.18 10.00 9.50
C ALA A 520 -10.98 10.86 9.92
N LEU A 521 -9.77 10.35 9.76
CA LEU A 521 -8.53 11.01 10.20
C LEU A 521 -7.82 11.82 9.09
N THR A 522 -8.24 11.68 7.83
CA THR A 522 -7.63 12.41 6.71
C THR A 522 -8.46 13.65 6.38
N GLY A 523 -8.05 14.79 6.90
CA GLY A 523 -8.75 16.07 6.78
C GLY A 523 -8.07 17.17 7.58
N GLU A 524 -8.60 18.38 7.47
CA GLU A 524 -8.17 19.51 8.28
C GLU A 524 -8.81 19.45 9.67
N PRO A 525 -8.12 19.92 10.73
CA PRO A 525 -8.66 19.94 12.08
C PRO A 525 -9.97 20.74 12.16
N GLY A 526 -11.02 20.13 12.71
CA GLY A 526 -12.32 20.78 12.90
C GLY A 526 -13.17 20.93 11.64
N GLU A 527 -12.71 20.42 10.49
CA GLU A 527 -13.48 20.38 9.24
C GLU A 527 -13.97 18.93 8.94
N GLN A 528 -14.90 18.84 7.98
CA GLN A 528 -15.30 17.51 7.47
C GLN A 528 -14.11 16.85 6.77
N PRO A 529 -13.80 15.58 7.09
CA PRO A 529 -12.69 14.87 6.46
C PRO A 529 -12.89 14.73 4.94
N VAL A 530 -11.79 14.60 4.23
CA VAL A 530 -11.81 14.34 2.78
C VAL A 530 -11.50 12.89 2.45
N GLY A 531 -10.80 12.19 3.32
CA GLY A 531 -10.35 10.82 3.09
C GLY A 531 -9.25 10.71 2.04
N VAL A 532 -8.91 9.47 1.69
CA VAL A 532 -8.03 9.13 0.58
C VAL A 532 -8.91 8.61 -0.55
N VAL A 533 -9.01 9.37 -1.64
CA VAL A 533 -9.96 9.13 -2.74
C VAL A 533 -9.34 8.40 -3.94
N TYR A 534 -8.35 7.56 -3.69
CA TYR A 534 -7.75 6.64 -4.67
C TYR A 534 -7.43 5.30 -4.00
N GLY A 535 -7.08 4.29 -4.79
CA GLY A 535 -6.95 2.90 -4.36
C GLY A 535 -5.74 2.59 -3.45
N LEU A 536 -5.33 3.50 -2.55
CA LEU A 536 -4.22 3.24 -1.63
C LEU A 536 -4.46 2.02 -0.76
N ALA A 537 -5.69 1.84 -0.24
CA ALA A 537 -6.04 0.67 0.56
C ALA A 537 -5.91 -0.65 -0.24
N ASP A 538 -6.29 -0.64 -1.53
CA ASP A 538 -6.12 -1.78 -2.43
C ASP A 538 -4.64 -2.10 -2.69
N ILE A 539 -3.83 -1.08 -2.93
CA ILE A 539 -2.39 -1.23 -3.21
C ILE A 539 -1.66 -1.79 -1.99
N ILE A 540 -1.96 -1.27 -0.80
CA ILE A 540 -1.42 -1.79 0.47
C ILE A 540 -1.84 -3.24 0.68
N ALA A 541 -3.12 -3.56 0.45
CA ALA A 541 -3.60 -4.94 0.56
C ALA A 541 -2.89 -5.87 -0.45
N GLY A 542 -2.66 -5.40 -1.68
CA GLY A 542 -1.89 -6.13 -2.69
C GLY A 542 -0.45 -6.42 -2.26
N HIS A 543 0.23 -5.43 -1.69
CA HIS A 543 1.58 -5.63 -1.13
C HIS A 543 1.57 -6.63 0.04
N HIS A 544 0.61 -6.54 0.96
CA HIS A 544 0.47 -7.51 2.04
C HIS A 544 0.18 -8.92 1.52
N ALA A 545 -0.59 -9.06 0.42
CA ALA A 545 -0.82 -10.35 -0.20
C ALA A 545 0.46 -10.94 -0.83
N ALA A 546 1.27 -10.11 -1.48
CA ALA A 546 2.59 -10.52 -1.96
C ALA A 546 3.51 -10.92 -0.81
N LEU A 547 3.54 -10.14 0.28
CA LEU A 547 4.31 -10.42 1.48
C LEU A 547 3.87 -11.74 2.13
N ALA A 548 2.57 -12.00 2.23
CA ALA A 548 2.01 -13.23 2.77
C ALA A 548 2.32 -14.46 1.88
N ALA A 549 2.25 -14.31 0.55
CA ALA A 549 2.66 -15.36 -0.39
C ALA A 549 4.14 -15.71 -0.23
N LEU A 550 5.02 -14.73 -0.06
CA LEU A 550 6.44 -14.93 0.18
C LEU A 550 6.71 -15.62 1.52
N ALA A 551 6.00 -15.24 2.57
CA ALA A 551 6.08 -15.90 3.87
C ALA A 551 5.59 -17.36 3.79
N ALA A 552 4.49 -17.60 3.10
CA ALA A 552 3.96 -18.96 2.87
C ALA A 552 4.93 -19.82 2.05
N LEU A 553 5.57 -19.27 1.03
CA LEU A 553 6.65 -19.93 0.29
C LEU A 553 7.84 -20.29 1.18
N ALA A 554 8.25 -19.39 2.07
CA ALA A 554 9.34 -19.65 3.02
C ALA A 554 8.99 -20.75 4.03
N VAL A 555 7.72 -20.86 4.45
CA VAL A 555 7.22 -21.95 5.29
C VAL A 555 7.22 -23.26 4.49
N ARG A 556 6.68 -23.28 3.27
CA ARG A 556 6.65 -24.45 2.39
C ARG A 556 8.04 -24.99 2.10
N ASP A 557 9.00 -24.12 1.81
CA ASP A 557 10.39 -24.55 1.53
C ASP A 557 11.05 -25.28 2.71
N ARG A 558 10.59 -25.03 3.94
CA ARG A 558 11.10 -25.70 5.15
C ARG A 558 10.32 -26.94 5.54
N THR A 559 9.02 -26.94 5.31
CA THR A 559 8.10 -27.97 5.83
C THR A 559 7.58 -28.92 4.77
N GLY A 560 7.68 -28.56 3.48
CA GLY A 560 7.05 -29.25 2.37
C GLY A 560 5.52 -29.06 2.30
N ALA A 561 4.91 -28.28 3.20
CA ALA A 561 3.45 -28.13 3.29
C ALA A 561 2.97 -26.82 2.66
N GLY A 562 1.96 -26.92 1.81
CA GLY A 562 1.19 -25.79 1.33
C GLY A 562 0.24 -25.26 2.40
N GLN A 563 -0.40 -24.09 2.12
CA GLN A 563 -1.30 -23.47 3.09
C GLN A 563 -2.30 -22.52 2.43
N HIS A 564 -3.41 -22.27 3.11
CA HIS A 564 -4.36 -21.23 2.77
C HIS A 564 -4.08 -19.96 3.60
N VAL A 565 -4.04 -18.83 2.94
CA VAL A 565 -3.89 -17.50 3.54
C VAL A 565 -5.18 -16.73 3.31
N ASP A 566 -5.90 -16.40 4.38
CA ASP A 566 -7.09 -15.55 4.35
C ASP A 566 -6.72 -14.12 4.74
N MET A 567 -6.98 -13.16 3.84
CA MET A 567 -6.67 -11.76 4.02
C MET A 567 -7.90 -10.87 3.91
N SER A 568 -7.96 -9.85 4.77
CA SER A 568 -8.96 -8.79 4.75
C SER A 568 -8.31 -7.45 4.40
N GLN A 569 -8.81 -6.76 3.38
CA GLN A 569 -8.38 -5.40 3.08
C GLN A 569 -8.70 -4.43 4.24
N LEU A 570 -9.80 -4.65 4.96
CA LEU A 570 -10.13 -3.87 6.15
C LEU A 570 -9.06 -4.02 7.24
N GLU A 571 -8.57 -5.23 7.48
CA GLU A 571 -7.49 -5.48 8.44
C GLU A 571 -6.18 -4.83 7.99
N THR A 572 -5.85 -4.88 6.69
CA THR A 572 -4.64 -4.22 6.16
C THR A 572 -4.71 -2.71 6.34
N ALA A 573 -5.83 -2.09 6.00
CA ALA A 573 -5.99 -0.65 6.13
C ALA A 573 -6.00 -0.20 7.61
N ALA A 574 -6.66 -0.95 8.50
CA ALA A 574 -6.66 -0.67 9.94
C ALA A 574 -5.25 -0.82 10.55
N ALA A 575 -4.43 -1.78 10.10
CA ALA A 575 -3.05 -1.93 10.54
C ALA A 575 -2.17 -0.75 10.12
N HIS A 576 -2.51 -0.06 9.03
CA HIS A 576 -1.80 1.11 8.54
C HIS A 576 -2.28 2.46 9.13
N LEU A 577 -3.19 2.46 10.09
CA LEU A 577 -3.47 3.66 10.91
C LEU A 577 -2.31 4.06 11.84
N GLY A 578 -1.22 3.27 11.85
CA GLY A 578 -0.15 3.48 12.81
C GLY A 578 -0.64 3.25 14.24
N ASP A 579 -0.27 4.13 15.14
CA ASP A 579 -0.57 4.01 16.58
C ASP A 579 -1.98 4.51 16.98
N ALA A 580 -2.84 4.89 16.01
CA ALA A 580 -4.14 5.47 16.31
C ALA A 580 -5.06 4.56 17.13
N ILE A 581 -5.04 3.25 16.85
CA ILE A 581 -5.84 2.26 17.60
C ILE A 581 -5.33 2.14 19.04
N LEU A 582 -4.01 2.08 19.22
CA LEU A 582 -3.38 2.00 20.55
C LEU A 582 -3.66 3.28 21.35
N ARG A 583 -3.62 4.46 20.72
CA ARG A 583 -4.02 5.74 21.37
C ARG A 583 -5.48 5.73 21.79
N ALA A 584 -6.36 5.31 20.91
CA ALA A 584 -7.80 5.25 21.19
C ALA A 584 -8.11 4.28 22.34
N ASP A 585 -7.47 3.10 22.39
CA ASP A 585 -7.65 2.14 23.49
C ASP A 585 -7.14 2.68 24.84
N ARG A 586 -6.18 3.61 24.82
CA ARG A 586 -5.71 4.34 26.00
C ARG A 586 -6.59 5.55 26.38
N GLY A 587 -7.68 5.75 25.69
CA GLY A 587 -8.65 6.84 25.95
C GLY A 587 -8.25 8.19 25.36
N GLU A 588 -7.27 8.23 24.46
CA GLU A 588 -6.96 9.44 23.69
C GLU A 588 -7.98 9.61 22.55
N THR A 589 -8.48 10.82 22.35
CA THR A 589 -9.26 11.14 21.14
C THR A 589 -8.29 11.43 20.00
N VAL A 590 -8.41 10.65 18.92
CA VAL A 590 -7.55 10.80 17.75
C VAL A 590 -8.24 11.69 16.72
N GLU A 591 -7.68 12.86 16.45
CA GLU A 591 -8.26 13.86 15.55
C GLU A 591 -7.45 14.01 14.27
N PRO A 592 -8.09 14.47 13.17
CA PRO A 592 -7.36 14.89 11.97
C PRO A 592 -6.31 15.97 12.28
N LEU A 593 -5.14 15.83 11.72
CA LEU A 593 -4.01 16.74 11.96
C LEU A 593 -3.77 17.70 10.79
N GLY A 594 -4.45 17.53 9.66
CA GLY A 594 -4.08 18.22 8.44
C GLY A 594 -2.65 17.85 8.04
N ASN A 595 -1.90 18.84 7.62
CA ASN A 595 -0.47 18.68 7.35
C ASN A 595 0.42 18.86 8.59
N ARG A 596 -0.16 19.19 9.75
CA ARG A 596 0.61 19.38 10.98
C ARG A 596 1.04 18.06 11.61
N HIS A 597 2.02 18.13 12.50
CA HIS A 597 2.57 16.99 13.20
C HIS A 597 2.73 17.27 14.70
N PRO A 598 2.41 16.32 15.61
CA PRO A 598 2.48 16.60 17.05
C PRO A 598 3.85 17.02 17.57
N ARG A 599 4.91 16.50 16.94
CA ARG A 599 6.30 16.62 17.41
C ARG A 599 7.21 17.42 16.48
N MET A 600 6.68 18.06 15.44
CA MET A 600 7.44 18.88 14.49
C MET A 600 6.70 20.17 14.20
N ALA A 601 7.40 21.29 14.11
CA ALA A 601 6.89 22.57 13.67
C ALA A 601 8.03 23.49 13.18
N PRO A 602 7.93 24.10 11.96
CA PRO A 602 6.84 23.85 11.03
C PRO A 602 6.81 22.41 10.52
N HIS A 603 5.62 21.97 10.14
CA HIS A 603 5.40 20.74 9.39
C HIS A 603 4.17 20.95 8.52
N GLY A 604 4.37 21.27 7.24
CA GLY A 604 3.28 21.72 6.39
C GLY A 604 3.62 21.79 4.91
N VAL A 605 2.61 22.14 4.12
CA VAL A 605 2.71 22.33 2.67
C VAL A 605 2.43 23.78 2.35
N PHE A 606 3.40 24.44 1.72
CA PHE A 606 3.38 25.89 1.52
C PHE A 606 3.31 26.26 0.04
N PRO A 607 2.57 27.34 -0.31
CA PRO A 607 2.44 27.78 -1.70
C PRO A 607 3.76 28.38 -2.22
N CYS A 608 4.07 28.10 -3.47
CA CYS A 608 5.24 28.62 -4.18
C CYS A 608 4.83 29.50 -5.36
N LEU A 609 5.81 30.03 -6.08
CA LEU A 609 5.59 30.86 -7.29
C LEU A 609 4.87 30.03 -8.37
N GLY A 610 3.77 30.57 -8.88
CA GLY A 610 2.91 29.95 -9.88
C GLY A 610 1.75 29.16 -9.27
N ASP A 611 0.65 29.07 -10.00
CA ASP A 611 -0.56 28.41 -9.54
C ASP A 611 -0.34 26.89 -9.42
N GLY A 612 -0.81 26.30 -8.33
CA GLY A 612 -0.71 24.87 -8.09
C GLY A 612 0.67 24.38 -7.65
N ASN A 613 1.66 25.26 -7.50
CA ASN A 613 3.01 24.91 -7.06
C ASN A 613 3.12 24.95 -5.53
N TRP A 614 3.59 23.87 -4.94
CA TRP A 614 3.68 23.68 -3.49
C TRP A 614 5.02 23.06 -3.09
N VAL A 615 5.45 23.33 -1.86
CA VAL A 615 6.61 22.72 -1.23
C VAL A 615 6.24 22.18 0.15
N ALA A 616 6.61 20.94 0.44
CA ALA A 616 6.54 20.37 1.78
C ALA A 616 7.78 20.78 2.57
N ILE A 617 7.61 21.27 3.79
CA ILE A 617 8.70 21.70 4.69
C ILE A 617 8.44 21.14 6.09
N ALA A 618 9.48 20.59 6.73
CA ALA A 618 9.41 20.18 8.12
C ALA A 618 10.67 20.59 8.89
N ALA A 619 10.53 20.86 10.19
CA ALA A 619 11.64 21.01 11.12
C ALA A 619 11.45 20.06 12.29
N ARG A 620 12.35 19.06 12.40
CA ARG A 620 12.30 17.99 13.41
C ARG A 620 12.84 18.45 14.76
N THR A 621 13.78 19.41 14.72
CA THR A 621 14.49 19.89 15.90
C THR A 621 14.49 21.43 15.96
N ASP A 622 14.85 21.98 17.12
CA ASP A 622 14.98 23.43 17.31
C ASP A 622 16.13 23.98 16.46
N GLU A 623 17.19 23.20 16.23
CA GLU A 623 18.33 23.58 15.36
C GLU A 623 17.93 23.62 13.88
N GLU A 624 17.11 22.67 13.41
CA GLU A 624 16.57 22.71 12.04
C GLU A 624 15.67 23.92 11.83
N TYR A 625 14.82 24.23 12.81
CA TYR A 625 14.04 25.46 12.77
C TYR A 625 14.94 26.72 12.75
N ALA A 626 15.96 26.78 13.57
CA ALA A 626 16.87 27.93 13.59
C ALA A 626 17.54 28.17 12.23
N ARG A 627 17.95 27.07 11.54
CA ARG A 627 18.52 27.15 10.19
C ARG A 627 17.47 27.62 9.17
N LEU A 628 16.25 27.09 9.24
CA LEU A 628 15.15 27.53 8.40
C LEU A 628 14.85 29.03 8.60
N ALA A 629 14.72 29.47 9.84
CA ALA A 629 14.45 30.88 10.16
C ALA A 629 15.54 31.81 9.63
N ALA A 630 16.82 31.44 9.77
CA ALA A 630 17.94 32.20 9.26
C ALA A 630 17.93 32.34 7.74
N VAL A 631 17.69 31.21 7.02
CA VAL A 631 17.68 31.18 5.56
C VAL A 631 16.47 31.88 4.98
N ALA A 632 15.31 31.73 5.59
CA ALA A 632 14.07 32.40 5.17
C ALA A 632 14.00 33.87 5.59
N GLY A 633 14.93 34.34 6.42
CA GLY A 633 14.91 35.70 6.96
C GLY A 633 13.67 35.98 7.82
N LEU A 634 13.21 34.97 8.58
CA LEU A 634 12.05 35.14 9.44
C LEU A 634 12.36 36.13 10.58
N PRO A 635 11.38 36.93 11.00
CA PRO A 635 11.58 37.84 12.14
C PRO A 635 11.90 37.03 13.40
N TYR A 636 12.82 37.54 14.20
CA TYR A 636 13.10 36.93 15.50
C TYR A 636 11.86 37.04 16.41
N ASP A 637 11.35 35.88 16.82
CA ASP A 637 10.29 35.75 17.81
C ASP A 637 10.70 34.72 18.88
N PRO A 638 10.85 35.15 20.16
CA PRO A 638 11.27 34.21 21.21
C PRO A 638 10.29 33.06 21.43
N ARG A 639 9.02 33.22 21.00
CA ARG A 639 8.01 32.17 21.08
C ARG A 639 8.33 31.00 20.14
N TRP A 640 9.10 31.21 19.05
CA TRP A 640 9.42 30.17 18.07
C TRP A 640 10.72 29.44 18.32
N THR A 641 11.49 29.77 19.36
CA THR A 641 12.79 29.16 19.63
C THR A 641 12.70 27.71 20.10
N THR A 642 11.56 27.29 20.64
CA THR A 642 11.31 25.93 21.11
C THR A 642 10.12 25.29 20.39
N LEU A 643 10.12 23.96 20.30
CA LEU A 643 8.99 23.21 19.70
C LEU A 643 7.65 23.58 20.35
N THR A 644 7.59 23.60 21.68
CA THR A 644 6.36 23.96 22.42
C THR A 644 5.85 25.35 22.03
N GLY A 645 6.76 26.31 21.95
CA GLY A 645 6.40 27.67 21.56
C GLY A 645 5.93 27.78 20.10
N ARG A 646 6.59 27.04 19.17
CA ARG A 646 6.15 26.96 17.77
C ARG A 646 4.78 26.32 17.65
N LYS A 647 4.54 25.20 18.35
CA LYS A 647 3.23 24.52 18.34
C LYS A 647 2.10 25.44 18.84
N ALA A 648 2.35 26.21 19.90
CA ALA A 648 1.37 27.16 20.42
C ALA A 648 1.07 28.35 19.48
N ASN A 649 1.96 28.64 18.53
CA ASN A 649 1.88 29.76 17.60
C ASN A 649 2.04 29.31 16.13
N GLU A 650 1.66 28.10 15.82
CA GLU A 650 1.98 27.40 14.55
C GLU A 650 1.42 28.15 13.34
N SER A 651 0.17 28.62 13.38
CA SER A 651 -0.46 29.35 12.27
C SER A 651 0.28 30.64 11.91
N ALA A 652 0.71 31.42 12.91
CA ALA A 652 1.48 32.64 12.66
C ALA A 652 2.85 32.33 12.03
N LEU A 653 3.50 31.23 12.45
CA LEU A 653 4.75 30.77 11.86
C LEU A 653 4.55 30.32 10.41
N GLU A 654 3.48 29.56 10.15
CA GLU A 654 3.10 29.10 8.81
C GLU A 654 2.84 30.26 7.85
N ASP A 655 2.18 31.33 8.30
CA ASP A 655 1.93 32.56 7.50
C ASP A 655 3.23 33.23 7.05
N HIS A 656 4.24 33.31 7.94
CA HIS A 656 5.55 33.87 7.60
C HIS A 656 6.31 33.00 6.58
N ILE A 657 6.27 31.68 6.75
CA ILE A 657 6.88 30.74 5.81
C ILE A 657 6.18 30.82 4.45
N ALA A 658 4.85 30.82 4.43
CA ALA A 658 4.07 30.97 3.20
C ALA A 658 4.38 32.28 2.46
N ALA A 659 4.56 33.38 3.17
CA ALA A 659 4.95 34.66 2.57
C ALA A 659 6.34 34.58 1.91
N TRP A 660 7.28 33.85 2.51
CA TRP A 660 8.63 33.64 1.98
C TRP A 660 8.64 32.72 0.75
N THR A 661 7.86 31.61 0.77
CA THR A 661 7.85 30.62 -0.32
C THR A 661 7.09 31.12 -1.56
N ARG A 662 6.00 31.87 -1.43
CA ARG A 662 5.16 32.37 -2.55
C ARG A 662 5.91 33.11 -3.66
N SER A 663 7.01 33.74 -3.34
CA SER A 663 7.81 34.48 -4.31
C SER A 663 8.91 33.66 -4.99
N ARG A 664 8.97 32.35 -4.73
CA ARG A 664 10.07 31.46 -5.15
C ARG A 664 9.55 30.19 -5.81
N PRO A 665 10.25 29.67 -6.85
CA PRO A 665 9.99 28.32 -7.36
C PRO A 665 10.17 27.26 -6.27
N ALA A 666 9.35 26.22 -6.27
CA ALA A 666 9.38 25.15 -5.26
C ALA A 666 10.74 24.43 -5.20
N GLU A 667 11.37 24.22 -6.34
CA GLU A 667 12.70 23.63 -6.47
C GLU A 667 13.75 24.48 -5.76
N ALA A 668 13.75 25.80 -5.99
CA ALA A 668 14.69 26.70 -5.36
C ALA A 668 14.52 26.75 -3.84
N VAL A 669 13.27 26.72 -3.35
CA VAL A 669 12.99 26.63 -1.90
C VAL A 669 13.56 25.35 -1.33
N ALA A 670 13.30 24.21 -1.97
CA ALA A 670 13.78 22.90 -1.51
C ALA A 670 15.31 22.84 -1.51
N GLU A 671 15.97 23.27 -2.58
CA GLU A 671 17.44 23.28 -2.67
C GLU A 671 18.09 24.16 -1.59
N ILE A 672 17.55 25.35 -1.35
CA ILE A 672 18.02 26.27 -0.30
C ILE A 672 17.90 25.60 1.07
N LEU A 673 16.75 25.01 1.40
CA LEU A 673 16.49 24.40 2.69
C LEU A 673 17.34 23.14 2.88
N GLN A 674 17.40 22.28 1.88
CA GLN A 674 18.22 21.05 1.91
C GLN A 674 19.71 21.36 2.03
N GLY A 675 20.20 22.40 1.34
CA GLY A 675 21.58 22.87 1.46
C GLY A 675 21.92 23.34 2.89
N ASN A 676 20.91 23.61 3.72
CA ASN A 676 21.03 23.96 5.13
C ASN A 676 20.56 22.81 6.08
N GLY A 677 20.34 21.62 5.55
CA GLY A 677 19.95 20.43 6.33
C GLY A 677 18.55 20.52 6.93
N VAL A 678 17.64 21.23 6.27
CA VAL A 678 16.21 21.30 6.63
C VAL A 678 15.39 20.48 5.64
N PRO A 679 14.61 19.50 6.10
CA PRO A 679 13.76 18.69 5.22
C PRO A 679 12.78 19.53 4.42
N ALA A 680 12.89 19.47 3.09
CA ALA A 680 11.97 20.10 2.15
C ALA A 680 11.98 19.37 0.81
N TYR A 681 10.81 19.28 0.16
CA TYR A 681 10.70 18.74 -1.20
C TYR A 681 9.51 19.36 -1.93
N PRO A 682 9.60 19.65 -3.27
CA PRO A 682 8.46 20.09 -4.05
C PRO A 682 7.36 19.03 -4.05
N VAL A 683 6.10 19.44 -4.00
CA VAL A 683 4.99 18.51 -4.19
C VAL A 683 4.94 18.12 -5.66
N ARG A 684 5.19 16.85 -5.95
CA ARG A 684 5.16 16.29 -7.32
C ARG A 684 3.75 15.89 -7.71
N ASP A 685 3.38 16.18 -8.95
CA ASP A 685 2.21 15.66 -9.64
C ASP A 685 2.60 14.63 -10.69
N GLY A 686 1.63 14.02 -11.39
CA GLY A 686 1.90 12.99 -12.38
C GLY A 686 2.85 13.42 -13.50
N ARG A 687 2.82 14.70 -13.93
CA ARG A 687 3.72 15.23 -14.94
C ARG A 687 5.12 15.43 -14.39
N THR A 688 5.23 16.09 -13.26
CA THR A 688 6.53 16.44 -12.66
C THR A 688 7.29 15.21 -12.17
N LEU A 689 6.59 14.15 -11.73
CA LEU A 689 7.21 12.84 -11.45
C LEU A 689 7.91 12.27 -12.68
N VAL A 690 7.22 12.28 -13.82
CA VAL A 690 7.71 11.64 -15.05
C VAL A 690 8.79 12.48 -15.73
N GLU A 691 8.56 13.80 -15.86
CA GLU A 691 9.39 14.68 -16.70
C GLU A 691 10.51 15.38 -15.95
N HIS A 692 10.32 15.70 -14.67
CA HIS A 692 11.19 16.66 -13.99
C HIS A 692 11.87 16.12 -12.73
N ASP A 693 11.41 15.01 -12.14
CA ASP A 693 12.00 14.52 -10.90
C ASP A 693 13.36 13.87 -11.12
N ALA A 694 14.40 14.52 -10.62
CA ALA A 694 15.79 14.09 -10.82
C ALA A 694 16.16 12.85 -9.98
N ALA A 695 15.52 12.63 -8.82
CA ALA A 695 15.79 11.47 -7.99
C ALA A 695 15.15 10.21 -8.58
N LEU A 696 13.90 10.26 -9.05
CA LEU A 696 13.28 9.14 -9.77
C LEU A 696 13.98 8.84 -11.10
N ARG A 697 14.51 9.86 -11.77
CA ARG A 697 15.33 9.66 -12.98
C ARG A 697 16.65 8.95 -12.65
N ALA A 698 17.34 9.33 -11.58
CA ALA A 698 18.56 8.65 -11.12
C ALA A 698 18.26 7.23 -10.62
N TRP A 699 17.06 7.00 -10.11
CA TRP A 699 16.53 5.69 -9.77
C TRP A 699 16.09 4.88 -11.00
N GLU A 700 16.09 5.45 -12.19
CA GLU A 700 15.56 4.82 -13.43
C GLU A 700 14.15 4.23 -13.22
N PHE A 701 13.31 4.99 -12.48
CA PHE A 701 12.03 4.46 -12.00
C PHE A 701 11.03 4.21 -13.12
N TYR A 702 11.00 5.06 -14.15
CA TYR A 702 10.08 4.89 -15.27
C TYR A 702 10.74 4.13 -16.42
N VAL A 703 10.19 2.95 -16.75
CA VAL A 703 10.74 2.02 -17.74
C VAL A 703 9.86 1.99 -18.98
N PRO A 704 10.39 2.24 -20.18
CA PRO A 704 9.62 2.14 -21.42
C PRO A 704 9.39 0.68 -21.81
N LEU A 705 8.13 0.31 -22.11
CA LEU A 705 7.75 -0.97 -22.67
C LEU A 705 6.92 -0.78 -23.95
N ALA A 706 7.21 -1.58 -24.98
CA ALA A 706 6.45 -1.60 -26.22
C ALA A 706 5.31 -2.62 -26.10
N HIS A 707 4.05 -2.12 -26.08
CA HIS A 707 2.86 -2.95 -26.07
C HIS A 707 2.31 -3.08 -27.49
N PRO A 708 1.96 -4.31 -27.98
CA PRO A 708 1.55 -4.53 -29.37
C PRO A 708 0.33 -3.71 -29.82
N ALA A 709 -0.64 -3.50 -28.93
CA ALA A 709 -1.85 -2.73 -29.22
C ALA A 709 -1.75 -1.25 -28.82
N ALA A 710 -1.15 -0.97 -27.64
CA ALA A 710 -1.15 0.37 -27.06
C ALA A 710 0.05 1.23 -27.50
N GLY A 711 1.13 0.65 -28.06
CA GLY A 711 2.36 1.37 -28.40
C GLY A 711 3.36 1.41 -27.24
N THR A 712 4.37 2.29 -27.29
CA THR A 712 5.41 2.38 -26.28
C THR A 712 5.05 3.40 -25.22
N PHE A 713 4.99 2.95 -23.95
CA PHE A 713 4.71 3.78 -22.80
C PHE A 713 5.68 3.53 -21.66
N LEU A 714 5.78 4.53 -20.78
CA LEU A 714 6.50 4.40 -19.53
C LEU A 714 5.64 3.62 -18.52
N HIS A 715 6.30 2.73 -17.79
CA HIS A 715 5.73 1.99 -16.66
C HIS A 715 6.50 2.30 -15.38
N GLU A 716 5.81 2.27 -14.27
CA GLU A 716 6.44 2.40 -12.95
C GLU A 716 7.45 1.26 -12.74
N GLY A 717 8.59 1.58 -12.18
CA GLY A 717 9.64 0.61 -11.83
C GLY A 717 9.42 -0.02 -10.45
N LEU A 718 10.50 -0.59 -9.91
CA LEU A 718 10.50 -1.22 -8.60
C LEU A 718 11.02 -0.25 -7.53
N PRO A 719 10.39 -0.22 -6.35
CA PRO A 719 10.89 0.54 -5.21
C PRO A 719 12.19 0.01 -4.61
N ALA A 720 12.49 -1.27 -4.84
CA ALA A 720 13.66 -1.95 -4.26
C ALA A 720 14.64 -2.39 -5.35
N ARG A 721 15.94 -2.18 -5.10
CA ARG A 721 17.06 -2.66 -5.93
C ARG A 721 17.83 -3.73 -5.17
N LEU A 722 17.90 -4.95 -5.72
CA LEU A 722 18.61 -6.09 -5.19
C LEU A 722 19.87 -6.33 -6.02
N THR A 723 21.04 -6.39 -5.39
CA THR A 723 22.32 -6.44 -6.13
C THR A 723 22.60 -7.75 -6.85
N ARG A 724 22.12 -8.89 -6.33
CA ARG A 724 22.38 -10.23 -6.89
C ARG A 724 21.19 -10.83 -7.63
N THR A 725 19.99 -10.47 -7.24
CA THR A 725 18.75 -10.99 -7.84
C THR A 725 17.81 -9.84 -8.18
N PRO A 726 18.22 -8.95 -9.09
CA PRO A 726 17.44 -7.76 -9.40
C PRO A 726 16.05 -8.14 -9.92
N GLY A 727 15.03 -7.51 -9.36
CA GLY A 727 13.72 -7.47 -9.98
C GLY A 727 13.76 -6.59 -11.23
N SER A 728 12.83 -6.78 -12.16
CA SER A 728 12.82 -5.99 -13.41
C SER A 728 11.45 -5.92 -14.06
N VAL A 729 11.21 -4.80 -14.73
CA VAL A 729 10.09 -4.59 -15.65
C VAL A 729 10.54 -5.07 -17.03
N ARG A 730 10.01 -6.20 -17.52
CA ARG A 730 10.54 -6.93 -18.67
C ARG A 730 9.63 -6.93 -19.89
N THR A 731 8.36 -7.22 -19.65
CA THR A 731 7.34 -7.35 -20.71
C THR A 731 6.12 -6.50 -20.38
N PRO A 732 5.46 -5.94 -21.41
CA PRO A 732 4.19 -5.25 -21.22
C PRO A 732 3.13 -6.22 -20.68
N ALA A 733 1.98 -5.68 -20.30
CA ALA A 733 0.83 -6.51 -19.99
C ALA A 733 0.42 -7.36 -21.20
N PRO A 734 -0.11 -8.56 -20.99
CA PRO A 734 -0.53 -9.40 -22.10
C PRO A 734 -1.85 -8.89 -22.69
N ARG A 735 -2.02 -9.08 -24.00
CA ARG A 735 -3.34 -8.99 -24.63
C ARG A 735 -4.25 -10.09 -24.07
N LEU A 736 -5.54 -9.87 -24.15
CA LEU A 736 -6.54 -10.81 -23.65
C LEU A 736 -6.39 -12.19 -24.32
N GLY A 737 -5.96 -13.20 -23.54
CA GLY A 737 -5.76 -14.57 -23.98
C GLY A 737 -4.53 -14.81 -24.87
N GLU A 738 -3.58 -13.88 -24.90
CA GLU A 738 -2.41 -13.90 -25.79
C GLU A 738 -1.62 -15.20 -25.72
N HIS A 739 -1.49 -15.81 -24.54
CA HIS A 739 -0.66 -16.98 -24.30
C HIS A 739 -1.46 -18.28 -24.18
N THR A 740 -2.76 -18.29 -24.58
CA THR A 740 -3.64 -19.45 -24.37
C THR A 740 -3.08 -20.71 -25.03
N ALA A 741 -2.72 -20.65 -26.32
CA ALA A 741 -2.25 -21.81 -27.05
C ALA A 741 -0.89 -22.32 -26.52
N GLU A 742 0.06 -21.40 -26.30
CA GLU A 742 1.39 -21.71 -25.75
C GLU A 742 1.27 -22.44 -24.41
N LEU A 743 0.54 -21.85 -23.45
CA LEU A 743 0.42 -22.42 -22.10
C LEU A 743 -0.28 -23.77 -22.06
N LEU A 744 -1.27 -23.99 -22.91
CA LEU A 744 -1.96 -25.27 -22.99
C LEU A 744 -1.06 -26.37 -23.59
N THR A 745 -0.25 -26.02 -24.57
CA THR A 745 0.74 -26.97 -25.12
C THR A 745 1.85 -27.25 -24.12
N ASP A 746 2.47 -26.18 -23.55
CA ASP A 746 3.68 -26.33 -22.72
C ASP A 746 3.41 -26.98 -21.35
N LEU A 747 2.24 -26.72 -20.75
CA LEU A 747 1.93 -27.20 -19.41
C LEU A 747 1.02 -28.42 -19.38
N LEU A 748 0.16 -28.59 -20.37
CA LEU A 748 -0.87 -29.62 -20.36
C LEU A 748 -0.75 -30.60 -21.52
N ASP A 749 0.26 -30.43 -22.39
CA ASP A 749 0.52 -31.27 -23.58
C ASP A 749 -0.69 -31.35 -24.54
N LEU A 750 -1.56 -30.29 -24.56
CA LEU A 750 -2.71 -30.24 -25.44
C LEU A 750 -2.29 -29.87 -26.86
N ASP A 751 -2.62 -30.69 -27.84
CA ASP A 751 -2.37 -30.41 -29.24
C ASP A 751 -3.41 -29.40 -29.85
N GLU A 752 -3.16 -28.96 -31.08
CA GLU A 752 -4.05 -28.02 -31.77
C GLU A 752 -5.50 -28.54 -31.95
N THR A 753 -5.67 -29.89 -32.09
CA THR A 753 -6.98 -30.51 -32.27
C THR A 753 -7.79 -30.47 -30.98
N GLU A 754 -7.14 -30.79 -29.87
CA GLU A 754 -7.74 -30.75 -28.53
C GLU A 754 -8.09 -29.30 -28.14
N GLN A 755 -7.20 -28.34 -28.41
CA GLN A 755 -7.47 -26.92 -28.19
C GLN A 755 -8.63 -26.39 -29.06
N ALA A 756 -8.72 -26.86 -30.33
CA ALA A 756 -9.83 -26.50 -31.21
C ALA A 756 -11.17 -27.08 -30.71
N ALA A 757 -11.17 -28.30 -30.15
CA ALA A 757 -12.36 -28.88 -29.53
C ALA A 757 -12.81 -28.07 -28.30
N LEU A 758 -11.86 -27.67 -27.42
CA LEU A 758 -12.18 -26.81 -26.27
C LEU A 758 -12.75 -25.44 -26.69
N ARG A 759 -12.25 -24.86 -27.79
CA ARG A 759 -12.85 -23.63 -28.36
C ARG A 759 -14.26 -23.88 -28.86
N ALA A 760 -14.48 -24.97 -29.61
CA ALA A 760 -15.80 -25.31 -30.12
C ALA A 760 -16.85 -25.53 -29.00
N ASN A 761 -16.40 -26.03 -27.86
CA ASN A 761 -17.21 -26.24 -26.65
C ASN A 761 -17.40 -24.95 -25.79
N GLY A 762 -16.81 -23.83 -26.20
CA GLY A 762 -16.90 -22.57 -25.43
C GLY A 762 -16.12 -22.61 -24.08
N VAL A 763 -15.14 -23.47 -23.96
CA VAL A 763 -14.21 -23.55 -22.80
C VAL A 763 -13.07 -22.56 -22.95
N LEU A 764 -12.49 -22.48 -24.17
CA LEU A 764 -11.54 -21.46 -24.57
C LEU A 764 -12.25 -20.39 -25.40
N GLU A 765 -11.88 -19.15 -25.21
CA GLU A 765 -12.57 -18.00 -25.84
C GLU A 765 -11.61 -17.20 -26.73
#